data_4eab2f07262085ad10a11f9efb16ecaf
#
_entry.id   4eab2f07262085ad10a11f9efb16ecaf
#
_cell.length_a   1.000
_cell.length_b   1.000
_cell.length_c   1.000
_cell.angle_alpha   90.00
_cell.angle_beta   90.00
_cell.angle_gamma   90.00
#
_symmetry.space_group_name_H-M   'P 1'
#
loop_
_entity.id
_entity.type
_entity.pdbx_description
1 polymer ?
#
loop_
_entity_poly.entity_id
_entity_poly.type
_entity_poly.pdbx_seq_one_letter_code
_entity_poly.pdbx_strand_id
1 'polypeptide(L)'
;MKRRVVKAGVLIAVFIAALVISSLVINSGTDDEIVDMGAPTLPRISFTIDGTEVNPLFGYVQDMDITAMRDTITPLNADGSLTMDIEADGREISDIRYEVYSLDGEDMYTDGRADVPAEGETVSLSVGNILSGDVREAVLKVILTVDGETVSYYTRIASPADLTISECLAYALDFHDKAINKKGTEDLQSHLEPGEESDNTTYQTVNIHSDVTHVQWGDLSPEIVGDVEWSIKESNTVYTSILAKYQVSCQDENGGTALYNVKEFFRVRFLVDTIYLLDYNRDMEQVFQGAASEFDDNGILFGITSQDDIQYETNRDETIAAFVQERNLWLYNEDAGELTEVFSFSDQEGRDMRSKNDQHAVRIISMDDDGNLAFAVYGYMNRGYHEGEVGVGIYYFSVDTNAIEEKAFIPSTKSYAIAADELGKMVYYNHDQSMLYVLADGTLYQIDLDNDEQTTLAEGLTEEQYAVSDDGHLMAYQTTGSPEDGEKDAGENTGDDAAENNADGSADTAGSGLCVMNLRSGDTYTIDAAEGESVRPLGFINGDFVFGKARLADEGVTAAGEEVSPMYEIEIRNSDNKTEAQYSFEDQGIYTTDILIDGNLLTLNRVVKDGDAYNSTSQEYITNNQERKETSVSLETYMTDVKETQVRLTFADGIGDAEPKLVKPGQIASREPLTVTLSGGSSGEKFYVYGMGELVAVYDKAGYAVQKANEVSGVVISSNQQYVWERGNRDLVYSTDAAAFGKESGETSLAACERYMEQYEAHQVDLTGCTLDQVLYVINRGCPVI
;
A
#
# COMPACT_ATOMS: atom_id res chain seq x y z
N MET A 1 38.22 22.62 66.41
CA MET A 1 36.92 22.22 65.81
C MET A 1 36.44 23.12 64.67
N LYS A 2 36.38 24.46 64.88
CA LYS A 2 35.87 25.42 63.86
C LYS A 2 36.56 25.34 62.50
N ARG A 3 37.90 25.15 62.42
CA ARG A 3 38.65 25.03 61.15
C ARG A 3 38.33 23.73 60.35
N ARG A 4 37.96 22.62 61.04
CA ARG A 4 37.61 21.37 60.36
C ARG A 4 36.19 21.41 59.79
N VAL A 5 35.25 22.07 60.51
CA VAL A 5 33.86 22.29 60.05
C VAL A 5 33.85 23.21 58.82
N VAL A 6 34.63 24.30 58.86
CA VAL A 6 34.74 25.22 57.70
C VAL A 6 35.32 24.47 56.45
N LYS A 7 36.38 23.62 56.65
CA LYS A 7 36.94 22.83 55.51
C LYS A 7 35.91 21.81 54.96
N ALA A 8 35.16 21.17 55.81
CA ALA A 8 34.11 20.26 55.39
C ALA A 8 33.00 21.00 54.59
N GLY A 9 32.58 22.17 55.05
CA GLY A 9 31.61 23.03 54.41
C GLY A 9 32.07 23.52 53.02
N VAL A 10 33.34 23.91 52.89
CA VAL A 10 33.91 24.30 51.60
C VAL A 10 34.03 23.10 50.64
N LEU A 11 34.39 21.90 51.09
CA LEU A 11 34.48 20.70 50.28
C LEU A 11 33.09 20.27 49.79
N ILE A 12 32.04 20.35 50.61
CA ILE A 12 30.67 20.09 50.22
C ILE A 12 30.19 21.11 49.17
N ALA A 13 30.47 22.39 49.39
CA ALA A 13 30.11 23.44 48.43
C ALA A 13 30.82 23.27 47.08
N VAL A 14 32.11 22.91 47.08
CA VAL A 14 32.84 22.59 45.82
C VAL A 14 32.31 21.33 45.15
N PHE A 15 31.94 20.30 45.90
CA PHE A 15 31.32 19.08 45.36
C PHE A 15 29.96 19.35 44.75
N ILE A 16 29.09 20.13 45.44
CA ILE A 16 27.79 20.53 44.86
C ILE A 16 27.98 21.41 43.61
N ALA A 17 28.93 22.36 43.66
CA ALA A 17 29.23 23.17 42.48
C ALA A 17 29.78 22.34 41.30
N ALA A 18 30.63 21.35 41.59
CA ALA A 18 31.11 20.43 40.56
C ALA A 18 29.97 19.55 40.00
N LEU A 19 29.04 19.06 40.81
CA LEU A 19 27.86 18.32 40.38
C LEU A 19 26.92 19.18 39.52
N VAL A 20 26.68 20.44 39.92
CA VAL A 20 25.84 21.35 39.12
C VAL A 20 26.50 21.72 37.81
N ILE A 21 27.83 21.98 37.79
CA ILE A 21 28.57 22.26 36.56
C ILE A 21 28.63 21.02 35.68
N SER A 22 28.85 19.83 36.25
CA SER A 22 28.83 18.58 35.49
C SER A 22 27.45 18.28 34.91
N SER A 23 26.39 18.50 35.68
CA SER A 23 25.00 18.38 35.21
C SER A 23 24.69 19.40 34.12
N LEU A 24 25.13 20.65 34.25
CA LEU A 24 24.96 21.67 33.21
C LEU A 24 25.79 21.39 31.96
N VAL A 25 26.97 20.82 32.07
CA VAL A 25 27.81 20.44 30.91
C VAL A 25 27.29 19.18 30.24
N ILE A 26 26.77 18.23 31.00
CA ILE A 26 26.13 17.00 30.41
C ILE A 26 24.81 17.37 29.74
N ASN A 27 24.04 18.31 30.29
CA ASN A 27 22.78 18.76 29.72
C ASN A 27 22.92 19.96 28.75
N SER A 28 24.09 20.52 28.52
CA SER A 28 24.26 21.69 27.64
C SER A 28 24.73 21.33 26.23
N GLY A 29 24.55 20.09 25.80
CA GLY A 29 25.04 19.60 24.53
C GLY A 29 24.02 18.87 23.66
N THR A 30 22.77 18.78 24.06
CA THR A 30 21.72 18.21 23.24
C THR A 30 20.45 19.02 23.43
N ASP A 31 20.13 19.87 22.49
CA ASP A 31 18.74 20.23 22.21
C ASP A 31 18.08 19.04 21.46
N ASP A 32 18.32 17.82 21.94
CA ASP A 32 17.55 16.66 21.50
C ASP A 32 16.21 16.76 22.21
N GLU A 33 15.20 17.28 21.53
CA GLU A 33 13.83 17.14 21.96
C GLU A 33 13.51 15.64 21.94
N ILE A 34 13.46 15.05 23.12
CA ILE A 34 12.98 13.67 23.28
C ILE A 34 11.49 13.74 23.05
N VAL A 35 11.06 13.32 21.88
CA VAL A 35 9.64 13.21 21.54
C VAL A 35 9.21 11.78 21.85
N ASP A 36 8.59 11.59 23.02
CA ASP A 36 7.70 10.45 23.21
C ASP A 36 6.53 10.65 22.25
N MET A 37 6.20 9.64 21.43
CA MET A 37 5.09 9.74 20.46
C MET A 37 3.75 10.09 21.12
N GLY A 38 3.60 9.91 22.42
CA GLY A 38 2.43 10.33 23.18
C GLY A 38 1.12 9.70 22.73
N ALA A 39 0.02 10.17 23.30
CA ALA A 39 -1.32 9.80 22.85
C ALA A 39 -1.70 10.59 21.58
N PRO A 40 -2.57 10.05 20.71
CA PRO A 40 -3.12 10.78 19.58
C PRO A 40 -3.83 12.06 20.05
N THR A 41 -3.75 13.12 19.24
CA THR A 41 -4.24 14.43 19.62
C THR A 41 -5.33 14.99 18.72
N LEU A 42 -5.47 14.47 17.48
CA LEU A 42 -6.45 14.96 16.54
C LEU A 42 -7.84 14.34 16.78
N PRO A 43 -8.94 15.11 16.69
CA PRO A 43 -10.28 14.57 16.72
C PRO A 43 -10.55 13.55 15.64
N ARG A 44 -11.50 12.64 15.88
CA ARG A 44 -12.08 11.75 14.89
C ARG A 44 -13.50 12.21 14.57
N ILE A 45 -13.93 12.07 13.33
CA ILE A 45 -15.32 12.29 12.95
C ILE A 45 -15.91 11.03 12.33
N SER A 46 -17.22 10.89 12.42
CA SER A 46 -17.98 9.81 11.79
C SER A 46 -19.34 10.32 11.34
N PHE A 47 -20.10 9.48 10.64
CA PHE A 47 -21.44 9.83 10.14
C PHE A 47 -22.46 8.82 10.65
N THR A 48 -23.73 9.26 10.77
CA THR A 48 -24.82 8.39 11.18
C THR A 48 -25.75 8.11 10.03
N ILE A 49 -26.00 6.81 9.74
CA ILE A 49 -27.00 6.31 8.79
C ILE A 49 -28.00 5.44 9.54
N ASP A 50 -29.27 5.82 9.55
CA ASP A 50 -30.37 5.09 10.24
C ASP A 50 -30.06 4.71 11.69
N GLY A 51 -29.27 5.55 12.39
CA GLY A 51 -28.85 5.35 13.77
C GLY A 51 -27.61 4.47 13.96
N THR A 52 -26.97 4.06 12.88
CA THR A 52 -25.68 3.35 12.89
C THR A 52 -24.56 4.33 12.56
N GLU A 53 -23.51 4.35 13.38
CA GLU A 53 -22.29 5.09 13.12
C GLU A 53 -21.49 4.40 12.01
N VAL A 54 -21.05 5.19 11.01
CA VAL A 54 -20.31 4.71 9.85
C VAL A 54 -19.22 5.69 9.42
N ASN A 55 -18.30 5.20 8.62
CA ASN A 55 -17.24 6.00 8.00
C ASN A 55 -16.47 6.84 9.02
N PRO A 56 -15.81 6.21 10.02
CA PRO A 56 -14.89 6.93 10.89
C PRO A 56 -13.73 7.49 10.06
N LEU A 57 -13.46 8.80 10.21
CA LEU A 57 -12.42 9.52 9.48
C LEU A 57 -11.40 10.09 10.46
N PHE A 58 -10.13 9.99 10.06
CA PHE A 58 -9.00 10.62 10.75
C PHE A 58 -8.67 11.97 10.14
N GLY A 59 -8.17 12.89 10.95
CA GLY A 59 -7.90 14.26 10.55
C GLY A 59 -6.55 14.41 9.86
N TYR A 60 -6.48 15.27 8.84
CA TYR A 60 -5.25 15.64 8.15
C TYR A 60 -4.90 17.09 8.51
N VAL A 61 -3.64 17.32 8.89
CA VAL A 61 -3.11 18.67 9.21
C VAL A 61 -2.61 19.40 7.97
N GLN A 62 -2.51 18.69 6.84
CA GLN A 62 -2.16 19.23 5.53
C GLN A 62 -3.35 19.18 4.56
N ASP A 63 -3.35 20.02 3.52
CA ASP A 63 -4.33 19.92 2.44
C ASP A 63 -4.00 18.73 1.54
N MET A 64 -4.96 17.80 1.45
CA MET A 64 -4.84 16.62 0.62
C MET A 64 -5.34 16.87 -0.80
N ASP A 65 -4.80 16.15 -1.75
CA ASP A 65 -5.30 16.10 -3.12
C ASP A 65 -6.71 15.49 -3.13
N ILE A 66 -7.70 16.29 -3.55
CA ILE A 66 -9.10 15.86 -3.60
C ILE A 66 -9.29 14.58 -4.42
N THR A 67 -8.55 14.45 -5.51
CA THR A 67 -8.65 13.29 -6.42
C THR A 67 -8.10 12.00 -5.80
N ALA A 68 -7.27 12.12 -4.76
CA ALA A 68 -6.71 10.97 -4.05
C ALA A 68 -7.56 10.48 -2.87
N MET A 69 -8.63 11.20 -2.49
CA MET A 69 -9.40 10.96 -1.27
C MET A 69 -10.67 10.14 -1.55
N ARG A 70 -10.50 8.82 -1.78
CA ARG A 70 -11.57 7.91 -2.20
C ARG A 70 -11.92 6.80 -1.18
N ASP A 71 -11.43 6.85 0.03
CA ASP A 71 -11.55 5.71 0.96
C ASP A 71 -13.01 5.33 1.29
N THR A 72 -13.89 6.30 1.55
CA THR A 72 -15.28 6.07 1.96
C THR A 72 -16.28 6.83 1.11
N ILE A 73 -17.56 6.37 1.14
CA ILE A 73 -18.70 7.06 0.55
C ILE A 73 -19.83 7.18 1.57
N THR A 74 -20.35 8.40 1.75
CA THR A 74 -21.42 8.71 2.69
C THR A 74 -22.66 9.21 1.94
N PRO A 75 -23.81 8.50 2.02
CA PRO A 75 -25.02 8.95 1.36
C PRO A 75 -25.59 10.19 2.05
N LEU A 76 -26.07 11.15 1.26
CA LEU A 76 -26.85 12.27 1.78
C LEU A 76 -28.22 11.79 2.25
N ASN A 77 -28.78 12.46 3.24
CA ASN A 77 -30.20 12.34 3.56
C ASN A 77 -31.06 12.89 2.40
N ALA A 78 -32.32 12.52 2.34
CA ALA A 78 -33.24 12.96 1.28
C ALA A 78 -33.40 14.49 1.16
N ASP A 79 -33.09 15.24 2.22
CA ASP A 79 -33.09 16.70 2.25
C ASP A 79 -31.73 17.33 1.91
N GLY A 80 -30.74 16.51 1.55
CA GLY A 80 -29.38 16.94 1.23
C GLY A 80 -28.53 17.27 2.45
N SER A 81 -28.87 16.75 3.62
CA SER A 81 -28.09 16.91 4.85
C SER A 81 -27.29 15.66 5.19
N LEU A 82 -26.33 15.81 6.11
CA LEU A 82 -25.58 14.75 6.75
C LEU A 82 -25.59 14.93 8.27
N THR A 83 -25.66 13.84 9.01
CA THR A 83 -25.46 13.85 10.47
C THR A 83 -24.05 13.35 10.76
N MET A 84 -23.25 14.19 11.43
CA MET A 84 -21.86 13.94 11.77
C MET A 84 -21.68 13.94 13.28
N ASP A 85 -20.91 13.00 13.77
CA ASP A 85 -20.44 12.89 15.14
C ASP A 85 -18.97 13.32 15.24
N ILE A 86 -18.57 13.92 16.36
CA ILE A 86 -17.19 14.38 16.58
C ILE A 86 -16.69 13.85 17.92
N GLU A 87 -15.65 13.06 17.90
CA GLU A 87 -14.91 12.62 19.08
C GLU A 87 -13.68 13.52 19.24
N ALA A 88 -13.83 14.51 20.11
CA ALA A 88 -12.83 15.57 20.29
C ALA A 88 -11.72 15.24 21.30
N ASP A 89 -11.85 14.18 22.09
CA ASP A 89 -10.91 13.76 23.15
C ASP A 89 -10.44 14.90 24.09
N GLY A 90 -11.39 15.80 24.41
CA GLY A 90 -11.13 16.94 25.28
C GLY A 90 -10.48 18.15 24.61
N ARG A 91 -10.32 18.14 23.29
CA ARG A 91 -9.85 19.30 22.50
C ARG A 91 -10.96 20.33 22.29
N GLU A 92 -10.58 21.60 22.18
CA GLU A 92 -11.53 22.69 21.91
C GLU A 92 -11.76 22.85 20.42
N ILE A 93 -12.99 22.61 19.95
CA ILE A 93 -13.41 22.88 18.57
C ILE A 93 -14.04 24.28 18.56
N SER A 94 -13.50 25.19 17.76
CA SER A 94 -13.95 26.58 17.70
C SER A 94 -14.70 26.95 16.43
N ASP A 95 -14.53 26.21 15.32
CA ASP A 95 -15.22 26.45 14.03
C ASP A 95 -15.37 25.13 13.27
N ILE A 96 -16.48 24.97 12.53
CA ILE A 96 -16.77 23.86 11.65
C ILE A 96 -17.17 24.42 10.28
N ARG A 97 -16.36 24.09 9.26
CA ARG A 97 -16.62 24.43 7.87
C ARG A 97 -16.68 23.16 7.02
N TYR A 98 -17.28 23.26 5.86
CA TYR A 98 -17.24 22.20 4.88
C TYR A 98 -17.21 22.78 3.46
N GLU A 99 -16.60 22.05 2.55
CA GLU A 99 -16.48 22.33 1.14
C GLU A 99 -16.82 21.06 0.36
N VAL A 100 -17.46 21.20 -0.79
CA VAL A 100 -17.83 20.08 -1.65
C VAL A 100 -17.29 20.30 -3.04
N TYR A 101 -16.52 19.35 -3.51
CA TYR A 101 -15.81 19.38 -4.79
C TYR A 101 -16.33 18.32 -5.75
N SER A 102 -16.15 18.57 -7.05
CA SER A 102 -16.23 17.52 -8.07
C SER A 102 -15.21 16.41 -7.79
N LEU A 103 -15.42 15.20 -8.32
CA LEU A 103 -14.50 14.08 -8.10
C LEU A 103 -13.09 14.35 -8.65
N ASP A 104 -12.99 15.10 -9.76
CA ASP A 104 -11.72 15.53 -10.35
C ASP A 104 -11.09 16.76 -9.65
N GLY A 105 -11.76 17.31 -8.63
CA GLY A 105 -11.27 18.44 -7.84
C GLY A 105 -11.29 19.79 -8.57
N GLU A 106 -11.74 19.86 -9.83
CA GLU A 106 -11.69 21.09 -10.63
C GLU A 106 -12.74 22.11 -10.21
N ASP A 107 -13.94 21.65 -9.80
CA ASP A 107 -15.07 22.49 -9.45
C ASP A 107 -15.44 22.38 -7.96
N MET A 108 -15.53 23.51 -7.25
CA MET A 108 -16.13 23.58 -5.93
C MET A 108 -17.63 23.84 -6.08
N TYR A 109 -18.47 22.86 -5.75
CA TYR A 109 -19.92 22.95 -5.90
C TYR A 109 -20.58 23.83 -4.85
N THR A 110 -20.13 23.74 -3.59
CA THR A 110 -20.66 24.55 -2.48
C THR A 110 -19.68 24.55 -1.31
N ASP A 111 -19.85 25.52 -0.45
CA ASP A 111 -19.20 25.60 0.86
C ASP A 111 -20.21 26.02 1.92
N GLY A 112 -19.88 25.75 3.20
CA GLY A 112 -20.76 26.12 4.28
C GLY A 112 -20.10 26.04 5.65
N ARG A 113 -20.89 26.39 6.68
CA ARG A 113 -20.50 26.31 8.09
C ARG A 113 -21.60 25.62 8.86
N ALA A 114 -21.20 24.93 9.92
CA ALA A 114 -22.09 24.36 10.91
C ALA A 114 -21.82 24.97 12.29
N ASP A 115 -22.83 24.94 13.14
CA ASP A 115 -22.69 25.35 14.54
C ASP A 115 -21.86 24.31 15.29
N VAL A 116 -20.97 24.77 16.16
CA VAL A 116 -20.21 23.85 17.03
C VAL A 116 -21.18 23.27 18.07
N PRO A 117 -21.33 21.94 18.12
CA PRO A 117 -22.26 21.29 19.01
C PRO A 117 -21.82 21.41 20.48
N ALA A 118 -22.76 21.22 21.41
CA ALA A 118 -22.37 20.93 22.79
C ALA A 118 -21.78 19.51 22.87
N GLU A 119 -20.99 19.26 23.91
CA GLU A 119 -20.36 17.97 24.13
C GLU A 119 -21.39 16.83 24.08
N GLY A 120 -21.12 15.83 23.19
CA GLY A 120 -22.01 14.68 22.98
C GLY A 120 -23.23 14.94 22.08
N GLU A 121 -23.30 16.09 21.40
CA GLU A 121 -24.31 16.38 20.40
C GLU A 121 -23.78 16.20 18.97
N THR A 122 -24.64 15.77 18.05
CA THR A 122 -24.30 15.60 16.64
C THR A 122 -24.33 16.92 15.88
N VAL A 123 -23.60 17.01 14.79
CA VAL A 123 -23.57 18.13 13.85
C VAL A 123 -24.39 17.81 12.63
N SER A 124 -25.26 18.75 12.20
CA SER A 124 -25.94 18.63 10.92
C SER A 124 -25.23 19.49 9.86
N LEU A 125 -24.72 18.86 8.82
CA LEU A 125 -24.15 19.52 7.65
C LEU A 125 -25.23 19.63 6.56
N SER A 126 -25.47 20.82 6.04
CA SER A 126 -26.52 21.08 5.02
C SER A 126 -25.86 21.32 3.67
N VAL A 127 -25.59 20.23 2.96
CA VAL A 127 -24.96 20.27 1.62
C VAL A 127 -25.96 20.70 0.55
N GLY A 128 -27.24 20.46 0.76
CA GLY A 128 -28.32 20.75 -0.19
C GLY A 128 -28.39 19.77 -1.35
N ASN A 129 -29.21 20.09 -2.36
CA ASN A 129 -29.44 19.18 -3.50
C ASN A 129 -28.46 19.45 -4.65
N ILE A 130 -27.17 19.45 -4.38
CA ILE A 130 -26.13 19.68 -5.39
C ILE A 130 -25.90 18.46 -6.29
N LEU A 131 -26.13 17.26 -5.75
CA LEU A 131 -26.02 16.01 -6.49
C LEU A 131 -27.32 15.75 -7.26
N SER A 132 -27.37 16.17 -8.52
CA SER A 132 -28.54 16.03 -9.38
C SER A 132 -28.17 15.86 -10.84
N GLY A 133 -29.03 15.18 -11.60
CA GLY A 133 -28.79 14.88 -12.99
C GLY A 133 -27.65 13.85 -13.18
N ASP A 134 -26.60 14.25 -13.90
CA ASP A 134 -25.45 13.38 -14.18
C ASP A 134 -24.43 13.34 -13.03
N VAL A 135 -24.48 14.32 -12.09
CA VAL A 135 -23.60 14.37 -10.93
C VAL A 135 -24.20 13.55 -9.78
N ARG A 136 -23.68 12.36 -9.55
CA ARG A 136 -24.18 11.44 -8.52
C ARG A 136 -23.29 11.38 -7.28
N GLU A 137 -22.03 11.72 -7.41
CA GLU A 137 -21.02 11.70 -6.34
C GLU A 137 -20.22 13.01 -6.34
N ALA A 138 -19.68 13.35 -5.18
CA ALA A 138 -18.77 14.48 -4.98
C ALA A 138 -17.84 14.18 -3.80
N VAL A 139 -16.81 14.96 -3.58
CA VAL A 139 -15.95 14.88 -2.41
C VAL A 139 -16.34 15.94 -1.40
N LEU A 140 -16.66 15.53 -0.19
CA LEU A 140 -16.89 16.39 0.97
C LEU A 140 -15.59 16.53 1.75
N LYS A 141 -15.12 17.76 1.92
CA LYS A 141 -14.06 18.16 2.85
C LYS A 141 -14.68 18.83 4.06
N VAL A 142 -14.55 18.24 5.23
CA VAL A 142 -14.91 18.86 6.52
C VAL A 142 -13.66 19.44 7.14
N ILE A 143 -13.77 20.65 7.67
CA ILE A 143 -12.65 21.43 8.20
C ILE A 143 -13.01 21.85 9.62
N LEU A 144 -12.30 21.31 10.62
CA LEU A 144 -12.41 21.68 12.01
C LEU A 144 -11.28 22.67 12.38
N THR A 145 -11.59 23.65 13.21
CA THR A 145 -10.55 24.44 13.90
C THR A 145 -10.43 23.91 15.32
N VAL A 146 -9.34 23.19 15.59
CA VAL A 146 -9.06 22.47 16.84
C VAL A 146 -7.90 23.18 17.54
N ASP A 147 -8.10 23.68 18.76
CA ASP A 147 -7.10 24.44 19.52
C ASP A 147 -6.43 25.58 18.73
N GLY A 148 -7.12 26.11 17.71
CA GLY A 148 -6.67 27.19 16.82
C GLY A 148 -5.99 26.73 15.53
N GLU A 149 -5.77 25.44 15.33
CA GLU A 149 -5.21 24.85 14.12
C GLU A 149 -6.29 24.21 13.24
N THR A 150 -6.03 24.09 11.96
CA THR A 150 -6.98 23.55 10.98
C THR A 150 -6.73 22.07 10.76
N VAL A 151 -7.78 21.25 10.88
CA VAL A 151 -7.76 19.82 10.63
C VAL A 151 -8.82 19.49 9.60
N SER A 152 -8.46 18.80 8.52
CA SER A 152 -9.33 18.48 7.39
C SER A 152 -9.66 16.98 7.35
N TYR A 153 -10.90 16.65 6.95
CA TYR A 153 -11.40 15.28 6.83
C TYR A 153 -12.07 15.11 5.47
N TYR A 154 -11.96 13.94 4.86
CA TYR A 154 -12.41 13.72 3.49
C TYR A 154 -13.24 12.46 3.37
N THR A 155 -14.39 12.56 2.68
CA THR A 155 -15.22 11.42 2.25
C THR A 155 -15.92 11.76 0.95
N ARG A 156 -16.18 10.77 0.12
CA ARG A 156 -17.13 10.97 -0.98
C ARG A 156 -18.54 11.06 -0.40
N ILE A 157 -19.40 11.84 -1.06
CA ILE A 157 -20.82 11.88 -0.78
C ILE A 157 -21.60 11.45 -2.01
N ALA A 158 -22.71 10.75 -1.79
CA ALA A 158 -23.55 10.26 -2.86
C ALA A 158 -24.99 10.74 -2.73
N SER A 159 -25.66 10.93 -3.89
CA SER A 159 -27.11 11.13 -3.92
C SER A 159 -27.81 9.85 -3.44
N PRO A 160 -28.79 9.92 -2.50
CA PRO A 160 -29.47 8.74 -1.99
C PRO A 160 -30.43 8.12 -3.02
N ALA A 161 -30.71 8.82 -4.13
CA ALA A 161 -31.59 8.31 -5.15
C ALA A 161 -31.03 7.03 -5.79
N ASP A 162 -31.85 6.00 -5.80
CA ASP A 162 -31.54 4.69 -6.38
C ASP A 162 -30.44 3.87 -5.65
N LEU A 163 -29.93 4.32 -4.50
CA LEU A 163 -29.00 3.58 -3.66
C LEU A 163 -29.76 2.84 -2.55
N THR A 164 -29.27 1.65 -2.20
CA THR A 164 -29.86 0.78 -1.17
C THR A 164 -28.89 0.53 -0.01
N ILE A 165 -28.16 1.60 0.38
CA ILE A 165 -27.11 1.51 1.40
C ILE A 165 -27.68 1.07 2.75
N SER A 166 -28.82 1.64 3.16
CA SER A 166 -29.45 1.30 4.45
C SER A 166 -29.81 -0.17 4.57
N GLU A 167 -30.42 -0.74 3.52
CA GLU A 167 -30.80 -2.15 3.48
C GLU A 167 -29.57 -3.07 3.45
N CYS A 168 -28.55 -2.70 2.68
CA CYS A 168 -27.29 -3.44 2.60
C CYS A 168 -26.51 -3.39 3.93
N LEU A 169 -26.45 -2.23 4.59
CA LEU A 169 -25.83 -2.06 5.89
C LEU A 169 -26.57 -2.87 6.96
N ALA A 170 -27.89 -2.81 7.01
CA ALA A 170 -28.69 -3.60 7.95
C ALA A 170 -28.44 -5.11 7.79
N TYR A 171 -28.28 -5.57 6.56
CA TYR A 171 -27.94 -6.96 6.28
C TYR A 171 -26.52 -7.32 6.78
N ALA A 172 -25.53 -6.49 6.52
CA ALA A 172 -24.15 -6.74 6.97
C ALA A 172 -24.07 -6.80 8.51
N LEU A 173 -24.76 -5.88 9.20
CA LEU A 173 -24.90 -5.88 10.67
C LEU A 173 -25.54 -7.18 11.19
N ASP A 174 -26.62 -7.63 10.58
CA ASP A 174 -27.34 -8.87 10.97
C ASP A 174 -26.49 -10.12 10.70
N PHE A 175 -25.80 -10.17 9.56
CA PHE A 175 -24.87 -11.26 9.22
C PHE A 175 -23.72 -11.35 10.24
N HIS A 176 -23.06 -10.25 10.52
CA HIS A 176 -22.00 -10.15 11.52
C HIS A 176 -22.48 -10.62 12.91
N ASP A 177 -23.64 -10.11 13.40
CA ASP A 177 -24.20 -10.53 14.70
C ASP A 177 -24.49 -12.04 14.75
N LYS A 178 -25.02 -12.60 13.66
CA LYS A 178 -25.28 -14.04 13.55
C LYS A 178 -23.99 -14.86 13.52
N ALA A 179 -22.97 -14.40 12.79
CA ALA A 179 -21.70 -15.07 12.68
C ALA A 179 -20.96 -15.11 14.03
N ILE A 180 -20.77 -13.95 14.66
CA ILE A 180 -20.01 -13.83 15.91
C ILE A 180 -20.72 -14.54 17.09
N ASN A 181 -22.04 -14.48 17.15
CA ASN A 181 -22.84 -15.10 18.19
C ASN A 181 -23.25 -16.55 17.88
N LYS A 182 -22.79 -17.13 16.78
CA LYS A 182 -23.08 -18.51 16.34
C LYS A 182 -24.58 -18.80 16.26
N LYS A 183 -25.33 -17.85 15.69
CA LYS A 183 -26.80 -17.92 15.53
C LYS A 183 -27.19 -18.00 14.06
N GLY A 184 -28.41 -18.41 13.76
CA GLY A 184 -28.98 -18.35 12.42
C GLY A 184 -28.21 -19.16 11.38
N THR A 185 -27.65 -20.30 11.72
CA THR A 185 -26.79 -21.14 10.86
C THR A 185 -27.43 -21.46 9.51
N GLU A 186 -28.72 -21.83 9.49
CA GLU A 186 -29.44 -22.16 8.24
C GLU A 186 -29.59 -20.92 7.34
N ASP A 187 -29.77 -19.75 7.95
CA ASP A 187 -29.90 -18.48 7.24
C ASP A 187 -28.55 -18.06 6.63
N LEU A 188 -27.48 -18.02 7.43
CA LEU A 188 -26.12 -17.74 6.94
C LEU A 188 -25.72 -18.68 5.80
N GLN A 189 -25.93 -20.00 6.00
CA GLN A 189 -25.63 -21.01 4.99
C GLN A 189 -26.34 -20.77 3.65
N SER A 190 -27.53 -20.19 3.67
CA SER A 190 -28.30 -19.94 2.47
C SER A 190 -27.71 -18.82 1.58
N HIS A 191 -26.80 -18.02 2.12
CA HIS A 191 -26.11 -16.92 1.43
C HIS A 191 -24.67 -17.27 1.03
N LEU A 192 -24.15 -18.41 1.48
CA LEU A 192 -22.79 -18.85 1.18
C LEU A 192 -22.79 -19.78 -0.03
N GLU A 193 -21.64 -19.84 -0.71
CA GLU A 193 -21.37 -20.69 -1.88
C GLU A 193 -20.24 -21.68 -1.58
N PRO A 194 -20.39 -22.59 -0.58
CA PRO A 194 -19.28 -23.44 -0.15
C PRO A 194 -18.79 -24.34 -1.28
N GLY A 195 -17.46 -24.44 -1.42
CA GLY A 195 -16.86 -25.19 -2.49
C GLY A 195 -15.36 -25.44 -2.30
N GLU A 196 -14.71 -25.87 -3.37
CA GLU A 196 -13.26 -26.13 -3.40
C GLU A 196 -12.41 -24.86 -3.46
N GLU A 197 -13.02 -23.68 -3.62
CA GLU A 197 -12.36 -22.38 -3.72
C GLU A 197 -12.00 -21.77 -2.36
N SER A 198 -12.22 -22.49 -1.26
CA SER A 198 -11.86 -22.06 0.08
C SER A 198 -11.15 -23.15 0.85
N ASP A 199 -10.13 -22.74 1.57
CA ASP A 199 -9.45 -23.59 2.54
C ASP A 199 -10.18 -23.56 3.89
N ASN A 200 -10.95 -24.62 4.17
CA ASN A 200 -11.67 -24.77 5.43
C ASN A 200 -10.79 -25.42 6.53
N THR A 201 -9.47 -25.22 6.49
CA THR A 201 -8.51 -25.60 7.52
C THR A 201 -7.82 -24.40 8.14
N THR A 202 -8.36 -23.20 7.91
CA THR A 202 -7.78 -21.96 8.40
C THR A 202 -8.83 -20.92 8.76
N TYR A 203 -8.52 -20.09 9.76
CA TYR A 203 -9.24 -18.85 10.07
C TYR A 203 -8.54 -17.59 9.54
N GLN A 204 -7.37 -17.75 8.88
CA GLN A 204 -6.62 -16.64 8.30
C GLN A 204 -7.47 -15.81 7.36
N THR A 205 -8.11 -16.49 6.40
CA THR A 205 -9.10 -15.90 5.50
C THR A 205 -10.31 -16.81 5.39
N VAL A 206 -11.47 -16.29 5.75
CA VAL A 206 -12.77 -16.96 5.61
C VAL A 206 -13.61 -16.15 4.62
N ASN A 207 -14.09 -16.78 3.55
CA ASN A 207 -14.76 -16.10 2.45
C ASN A 207 -16.14 -16.71 2.12
N ILE A 208 -16.79 -16.19 1.06
CA ILE A 208 -18.11 -16.64 0.63
C ILE A 208 -18.15 -18.14 0.28
N HIS A 209 -17.02 -18.75 -0.09
CA HIS A 209 -16.89 -20.18 -0.42
C HIS A 209 -16.57 -21.06 0.79
N SER A 210 -16.37 -20.47 1.97
CA SER A 210 -16.11 -21.18 3.21
C SER A 210 -17.38 -21.85 3.71
N ASP A 211 -17.22 -22.92 4.49
CA ASP A 211 -18.33 -23.52 5.17
C ASP A 211 -18.86 -22.63 6.31
N VAL A 212 -20.13 -22.82 6.66
CA VAL A 212 -20.79 -22.01 7.69
C VAL A 212 -20.15 -22.17 9.07
N THR A 213 -19.41 -23.26 9.32
CA THR A 213 -18.74 -23.51 10.60
C THR A 213 -17.59 -22.51 10.76
N HIS A 214 -16.78 -22.30 9.72
CA HIS A 214 -15.70 -21.30 9.71
C HIS A 214 -16.25 -19.88 9.74
N VAL A 215 -17.32 -19.59 8.99
CA VAL A 215 -17.99 -18.29 9.07
C VAL A 215 -18.46 -18.00 10.49
N GLN A 216 -18.94 -19.02 11.21
CA GLN A 216 -19.37 -18.94 12.62
C GLN A 216 -18.23 -19.24 13.61
N TRP A 217 -16.95 -18.99 13.24
CA TRP A 217 -15.78 -19.08 14.11
C TRP A 217 -15.49 -20.48 14.68
N GLY A 218 -16.02 -21.55 14.13
CA GLY A 218 -15.72 -22.95 14.49
C GLY A 218 -15.61 -23.20 16.00
N ASP A 219 -14.45 -23.61 16.45
CA ASP A 219 -14.15 -23.84 17.87
C ASP A 219 -13.63 -22.60 18.61
N LEU A 220 -13.31 -21.52 17.89
CA LEU A 220 -12.97 -20.23 18.49
C LEU A 220 -14.19 -19.63 19.19
N SER A 221 -13.96 -18.92 20.28
CA SER A 221 -14.99 -18.23 21.06
C SER A 221 -14.66 -16.74 21.12
N PRO A 222 -14.91 -16.00 20.04
CA PRO A 222 -14.54 -14.59 19.96
C PRO A 222 -15.39 -13.73 20.90
N GLU A 223 -14.72 -12.79 21.59
CA GLU A 223 -15.37 -11.72 22.34
C GLU A 223 -14.90 -10.39 21.72
N ILE A 224 -15.85 -9.55 21.27
CA ILE A 224 -15.52 -8.24 20.69
C ILE A 224 -14.87 -7.35 21.75
N VAL A 225 -13.75 -6.71 21.38
CA VAL A 225 -13.02 -5.76 22.21
C VAL A 225 -13.23 -4.35 21.65
N GLY A 226 -13.91 -3.50 22.41
CA GLY A 226 -14.31 -2.16 21.95
C GLY A 226 -15.46 -2.20 20.96
N ASP A 227 -15.48 -1.25 20.03
CA ASP A 227 -16.57 -1.09 19.05
C ASP A 227 -16.18 -1.63 17.68
N VAL A 228 -17.19 -2.01 16.89
CA VAL A 228 -17.04 -2.38 15.48
C VAL A 228 -17.14 -1.12 14.63
N GLU A 229 -16.11 -0.84 13.83
CA GLU A 229 -16.06 0.30 12.92
C GLU A 229 -16.60 -0.10 11.55
N TRP A 230 -17.68 0.52 11.11
CA TRP A 230 -18.33 0.25 9.83
C TRP A 230 -17.97 1.32 8.82
N SER A 231 -17.58 0.93 7.61
CA SER A 231 -17.28 1.84 6.51
C SER A 231 -17.96 1.41 5.23
N ILE A 232 -18.64 2.37 4.57
CA ILE A 232 -19.18 2.17 3.22
C ILE A 232 -18.05 2.51 2.24
N LYS A 233 -17.61 1.54 1.47
CA LYS A 233 -16.46 1.69 0.57
C LYS A 233 -16.87 2.08 -0.85
N GLU A 234 -17.88 1.40 -1.38
CA GLU A 234 -18.45 1.67 -2.70
C GLU A 234 -19.95 1.47 -2.65
N SER A 235 -20.69 2.28 -3.38
CA SER A 235 -22.13 2.09 -3.56
C SER A 235 -22.59 2.60 -4.92
N ASN A 236 -23.31 1.77 -5.63
CA ASN A 236 -23.92 2.08 -6.91
C ASN A 236 -25.31 1.45 -7.02
N THR A 237 -25.94 1.53 -8.18
CA THR A 237 -27.30 0.97 -8.40
C THR A 237 -27.33 -0.56 -8.40
N VAL A 238 -26.18 -1.23 -8.36
CA VAL A 238 -26.06 -2.69 -8.43
C VAL A 238 -25.74 -3.29 -7.08
N TYR A 239 -24.80 -2.69 -6.32
CA TYR A 239 -24.35 -3.21 -5.02
C TYR A 239 -23.84 -2.10 -4.10
N THR A 240 -23.68 -2.45 -2.84
CA THR A 240 -22.96 -1.68 -1.84
C THR A 240 -21.87 -2.55 -1.23
N SER A 241 -20.64 -2.04 -1.16
CA SER A 241 -19.50 -2.66 -0.49
C SER A 241 -19.30 -2.03 0.88
N ILE A 242 -19.21 -2.86 1.91
CA ILE A 242 -19.14 -2.48 3.31
C ILE A 242 -17.95 -3.20 3.93
N LEU A 243 -17.17 -2.50 4.75
CA LEU A 243 -16.05 -3.06 5.51
C LEU A 243 -16.29 -2.81 6.99
N ALA A 244 -16.21 -3.87 7.80
CA ALA A 244 -16.18 -3.79 9.24
C ALA A 244 -14.75 -4.05 9.73
N LYS A 245 -14.25 -3.19 10.63
CA LYS A 245 -12.97 -3.37 11.33
C LYS A 245 -13.23 -3.45 12.82
N TYR A 246 -12.71 -4.50 13.45
CA TYR A 246 -12.91 -4.71 14.87
C TYR A 246 -11.82 -5.60 15.47
N GLN A 247 -11.74 -5.61 16.78
CA GLN A 247 -10.87 -6.51 17.51
C GLN A 247 -11.70 -7.58 18.22
N VAL A 248 -11.15 -8.79 18.29
CA VAL A 248 -11.68 -9.87 19.12
C VAL A 248 -10.60 -10.45 20.00
N SER A 249 -11.00 -10.86 21.20
CA SER A 249 -10.18 -11.71 22.06
C SER A 249 -10.70 -13.14 22.00
N CYS A 250 -9.78 -14.10 21.82
CA CYS A 250 -10.09 -15.52 21.90
C CYS A 250 -9.21 -16.18 22.95
N GLN A 251 -9.74 -17.20 23.63
CA GLN A 251 -8.91 -18.03 24.49
C GLN A 251 -8.02 -18.92 23.64
N ASP A 252 -6.75 -18.99 23.98
CA ASP A 252 -5.81 -19.94 23.39
C ASP A 252 -5.97 -21.34 24.00
N GLU A 253 -5.29 -22.34 23.43
CA GLU A 253 -5.33 -23.74 23.87
C GLU A 253 -4.76 -23.95 25.26
N ASN A 254 -3.90 -23.06 25.75
CA ASN A 254 -3.24 -23.11 27.05
C ASN A 254 -4.01 -22.32 28.12
N GLY A 255 -5.15 -21.67 27.74
CA GLY A 255 -5.97 -20.84 28.61
C GLY A 255 -5.47 -19.41 28.73
N GLY A 256 -4.53 -19.00 27.88
CA GLY A 256 -4.18 -17.59 27.63
C GLY A 256 -5.26 -16.91 26.80
N THR A 257 -5.11 -15.61 26.59
CA THR A 257 -6.00 -14.82 25.75
C THR A 257 -5.17 -14.17 24.65
N ALA A 258 -5.49 -14.45 23.40
CA ALA A 258 -4.91 -13.81 22.24
C ALA A 258 -5.86 -12.75 21.70
N LEU A 259 -5.31 -11.63 21.22
CA LEU A 259 -6.03 -10.53 20.60
C LEU A 259 -5.84 -10.60 19.08
N TYR A 260 -6.90 -10.30 18.33
CA TYR A 260 -6.90 -10.34 16.88
C TYR A 260 -7.52 -9.08 16.31
N ASN A 261 -6.90 -8.52 15.28
CA ASN A 261 -7.52 -7.56 14.38
C ASN A 261 -8.29 -8.31 13.31
N VAL A 262 -9.50 -7.87 13.01
CA VAL A 262 -10.38 -8.50 12.04
C VAL A 262 -10.88 -7.46 11.05
N LYS A 263 -10.77 -7.79 9.76
CA LYS A 263 -11.40 -7.08 8.66
C LYS A 263 -12.48 -7.98 8.08
N GLU A 264 -13.71 -7.48 7.99
CA GLU A 264 -14.84 -8.25 7.49
C GLU A 264 -15.52 -7.47 6.37
N PHE A 265 -15.38 -7.95 5.16
CA PHE A 265 -15.87 -7.31 3.93
C PHE A 265 -17.16 -7.95 3.46
N PHE A 266 -18.09 -7.09 3.04
CA PHE A 266 -19.38 -7.47 2.46
C PHE A 266 -19.61 -6.74 1.14
N ARG A 267 -19.96 -7.45 0.09
CA ARG A 267 -20.58 -6.88 -1.11
C ARG A 267 -22.01 -7.36 -1.20
N VAL A 268 -22.95 -6.44 -1.02
CA VAL A 268 -24.36 -6.76 -0.86
C VAL A 268 -25.16 -6.08 -1.95
N ARG A 269 -26.14 -6.80 -2.49
CA ARG A 269 -27.12 -6.30 -3.44
C ARG A 269 -28.52 -6.45 -2.87
N PHE A 270 -29.30 -5.37 -2.89
CA PHE A 270 -30.71 -5.39 -2.57
C PHE A 270 -31.53 -5.15 -3.84
N LEU A 271 -32.47 -6.03 -4.15
CA LEU A 271 -33.30 -5.93 -5.34
C LEU A 271 -34.70 -6.43 -5.04
N VAL A 272 -35.72 -5.55 -5.13
CA VAL A 272 -37.13 -5.89 -5.00
C VAL A 272 -37.43 -6.81 -3.80
N ASP A 273 -37.09 -6.34 -2.60
CA ASP A 273 -37.33 -7.04 -1.32
C ASP A 273 -36.48 -8.32 -1.12
N THR A 274 -35.39 -8.51 -1.91
CA THR A 274 -34.48 -9.65 -1.77
C THR A 274 -33.06 -9.16 -1.63
N ILE A 275 -32.35 -9.74 -0.66
CA ILE A 275 -30.91 -9.50 -0.41
C ILE A 275 -30.10 -10.61 -1.08
N TYR A 276 -29.00 -10.22 -1.70
CA TYR A 276 -27.97 -11.11 -2.25
C TYR A 276 -26.63 -10.73 -1.66
N LEU A 277 -25.95 -11.68 -1.02
CA LEU A 277 -24.53 -11.56 -0.70
C LEU A 277 -23.76 -11.93 -1.97
N LEU A 278 -23.06 -10.97 -2.55
CA LEU A 278 -22.32 -11.16 -3.78
C LEU A 278 -20.86 -11.54 -3.51
N ASP A 279 -20.35 -11.10 -2.36
CA ASP A 279 -18.99 -11.38 -1.92
C ASP A 279 -18.90 -11.20 -0.41
N TYR A 280 -18.10 -12.02 0.23
CA TYR A 280 -17.82 -11.97 1.65
C TYR A 280 -16.38 -12.40 1.88
N ASN A 281 -15.65 -11.65 2.69
CA ASN A 281 -14.30 -12.01 3.13
C ASN A 281 -14.11 -11.55 4.57
N ARG A 282 -13.43 -12.39 5.37
CA ARG A 282 -13.01 -12.04 6.72
C ARG A 282 -11.56 -12.45 6.92
N ASP A 283 -10.67 -11.48 7.04
CA ASP A 283 -9.27 -11.66 7.36
C ASP A 283 -9.05 -11.47 8.84
N MET A 284 -8.17 -12.29 9.41
CA MET A 284 -7.90 -12.33 10.83
C MET A 284 -6.39 -12.30 11.07
N GLU A 285 -5.95 -11.35 11.90
CA GLU A 285 -4.55 -11.10 12.22
C GLU A 285 -4.34 -11.14 13.73
N GLN A 286 -3.49 -12.03 14.19
CA GLN A 286 -3.13 -12.06 15.62
C GLN A 286 -2.23 -10.86 15.93
N VAL A 287 -2.58 -10.11 16.96
CA VAL A 287 -1.75 -9.02 17.48
C VAL A 287 -0.67 -9.62 18.36
N PHE A 288 0.56 -9.60 17.88
CA PHE A 288 1.73 -10.06 18.61
C PHE A 288 2.07 -9.08 19.73
N GLN A 289 2.24 -9.60 20.95
CA GLN A 289 2.44 -8.79 22.16
C GLN A 289 3.76 -9.08 22.89
N GLY A 290 4.54 -10.05 22.40
CA GLY A 290 5.74 -10.54 23.06
C GLY A 290 5.43 -11.33 24.35
N ALA A 291 4.22 -11.91 24.44
CA ALA A 291 3.81 -12.71 25.59
C ALA A 291 4.52 -14.06 25.59
N ALA A 292 4.73 -14.66 26.78
CA ALA A 292 5.40 -15.96 26.90
C ALA A 292 4.69 -17.09 26.11
N SER A 293 3.38 -16.98 25.88
CA SER A 293 2.61 -17.92 25.08
C SER A 293 2.87 -17.82 23.57
N GLU A 294 3.55 -16.76 23.12
CA GLU A 294 3.91 -16.55 21.72
C GLU A 294 5.33 -17.07 21.40
N PHE A 295 5.91 -17.83 22.31
CA PHE A 295 7.21 -18.49 22.14
C PHE A 295 7.08 -19.98 22.43
N ASP A 296 7.75 -20.81 21.63
CA ASP A 296 7.93 -22.23 21.90
C ASP A 296 9.40 -22.65 21.71
N ASP A 297 9.72 -23.91 21.95
CA ASP A 297 11.09 -24.42 21.79
C ASP A 297 11.63 -24.28 20.36
N ASN A 298 10.78 -24.03 19.36
CA ASN A 298 11.16 -23.95 17.95
C ASN A 298 11.26 -22.51 17.43
N GLY A 299 10.58 -21.57 18.05
CA GLY A 299 10.61 -20.19 17.58
C GLY A 299 9.52 -19.27 18.10
N ILE A 300 9.24 -18.24 17.34
CA ILE A 300 8.30 -17.15 17.66
C ILE A 300 6.98 -17.40 16.94
N LEU A 301 5.89 -17.51 17.70
CA LEU A 301 4.56 -17.81 17.19
C LEU A 301 3.84 -16.52 16.78
N PHE A 302 3.71 -16.28 15.49
CA PHE A 302 2.92 -15.16 14.99
C PHE A 302 1.41 -15.44 15.05
N GLY A 303 1.04 -16.73 15.11
CA GLY A 303 -0.34 -17.16 15.22
C GLY A 303 -1.09 -17.09 13.89
N ILE A 304 -2.38 -16.75 13.95
CA ILE A 304 -3.21 -16.60 12.77
C ILE A 304 -2.83 -15.29 12.07
N THR A 305 -2.52 -15.35 10.78
CA THR A 305 -2.25 -14.17 9.93
C THR A 305 -2.67 -14.47 8.49
N SER A 306 -3.32 -13.53 7.84
CA SER A 306 -3.66 -13.58 6.41
C SER A 306 -2.56 -13.01 5.51
N GLN A 307 -1.47 -12.52 6.10
CA GLN A 307 -0.33 -11.98 5.35
C GLN A 307 0.45 -13.14 4.72
N ASP A 308 0.56 -13.13 3.39
CA ASP A 308 1.30 -14.13 2.64
C ASP A 308 2.82 -13.99 2.82
N ASP A 309 3.30 -12.76 3.09
CA ASP A 309 4.72 -12.43 3.23
C ASP A 309 4.95 -11.54 4.46
N ILE A 310 5.45 -12.15 5.53
CA ILE A 310 5.87 -11.45 6.74
C ILE A 310 7.33 -11.06 6.57
N GLN A 311 7.60 -9.77 6.54
CA GLN A 311 8.98 -9.29 6.43
C GLN A 311 9.77 -9.61 7.68
N TYR A 312 10.91 -10.28 7.51
CA TYR A 312 11.91 -10.47 8.55
C TYR A 312 13.33 -10.39 7.99
N GLU A 313 14.27 -10.00 8.84
CA GLU A 313 15.68 -9.90 8.56
C GLU A 313 16.48 -10.55 9.71
N THR A 314 17.59 -11.21 9.40
CA THR A 314 18.47 -11.80 10.41
C THR A 314 19.91 -11.28 10.27
N ASN A 315 20.64 -11.21 11.37
CA ASN A 315 22.08 -10.96 11.31
C ASN A 315 22.82 -12.18 10.69
N ARG A 316 24.11 -12.03 10.40
CA ARG A 316 24.91 -13.06 9.73
C ARG A 316 24.97 -14.39 10.48
N ASP A 317 24.96 -14.34 11.82
CA ASP A 317 25.06 -15.50 12.70
C ASP A 317 23.66 -16.05 13.07
N GLU A 318 22.59 -15.39 12.60
CA GLU A 318 21.17 -15.76 12.78
C GLU A 318 20.75 -15.86 14.26
N THR A 319 21.40 -15.06 15.13
CA THR A 319 21.09 -14.94 16.58
C THR A 319 20.23 -13.71 16.87
N ILE A 320 20.10 -12.81 15.89
CA ILE A 320 19.23 -11.63 15.97
C ILE A 320 18.28 -11.66 14.79
N ALA A 321 17.00 -11.51 15.06
CA ALA A 321 15.94 -11.45 14.05
C ALA A 321 15.06 -10.21 14.25
N ALA A 322 14.95 -9.38 13.21
CA ALA A 322 13.95 -8.31 13.14
C ALA A 322 12.78 -8.78 12.30
N PHE A 323 11.56 -8.43 12.67
CA PHE A 323 10.36 -8.78 11.93
C PHE A 323 9.25 -7.75 12.09
N VAL A 324 8.38 -7.67 11.09
CA VAL A 324 7.19 -6.82 11.12
C VAL A 324 5.96 -7.71 11.31
N GLN A 325 5.21 -7.46 12.35
CA GLN A 325 3.96 -8.17 12.61
C GLN A 325 2.88 -7.14 12.98
N GLU A 326 1.77 -7.17 12.25
CA GLU A 326 0.65 -6.24 12.39
C GLU A 326 1.09 -4.76 12.50
N ARG A 327 1.96 -4.34 11.57
CA ARG A 327 2.48 -2.95 11.48
C ARG A 327 3.37 -2.52 12.65
N ASN A 328 3.80 -3.46 13.49
CA ASN A 328 4.77 -3.23 14.55
C ASN A 328 6.10 -3.87 14.18
N LEU A 329 7.19 -3.16 14.44
CA LEU A 329 8.55 -3.64 14.21
C LEU A 329 9.13 -4.17 15.51
N TRP A 330 9.60 -5.40 15.45
CA TRP A 330 10.18 -6.14 16.57
C TRP A 330 11.61 -6.56 16.28
N LEU A 331 12.42 -6.65 17.32
CA LEU A 331 13.78 -7.18 17.28
C LEU A 331 13.95 -8.21 18.39
N TYR A 332 14.16 -9.45 18.02
CA TYR A 332 14.52 -10.55 18.94
C TYR A 332 16.04 -10.72 18.93
N ASN A 333 16.66 -10.77 20.12
CA ASN A 333 18.08 -11.03 20.33
C ASN A 333 18.22 -12.22 21.26
N GLU A 334 18.59 -13.38 20.72
CA GLU A 334 18.75 -14.62 21.47
C GLU A 334 19.89 -14.53 22.49
N ASP A 335 21.05 -13.97 22.11
CA ASP A 335 22.23 -13.85 22.96
C ASP A 335 21.95 -12.98 24.20
N ALA A 336 21.14 -11.94 24.04
CA ALA A 336 20.72 -11.08 25.14
C ALA A 336 19.51 -11.61 25.91
N GLY A 337 18.73 -12.53 25.32
CA GLY A 337 17.44 -12.97 25.86
C GLY A 337 16.42 -11.83 25.90
N GLU A 338 16.44 -10.94 24.92
CA GLU A 338 15.61 -9.73 24.87
C GLU A 338 14.76 -9.69 23.59
N LEU A 339 13.54 -9.19 23.74
CA LEU A 339 12.63 -8.85 22.65
C LEU A 339 12.34 -7.36 22.74
N THR A 340 12.68 -6.59 21.70
CA THR A 340 12.46 -5.16 21.64
C THR A 340 11.31 -4.84 20.71
N GLU A 341 10.26 -4.16 21.20
CA GLU A 341 9.26 -3.50 20.35
C GLU A 341 9.86 -2.21 19.81
N VAL A 342 10.51 -2.29 18.64
CA VAL A 342 11.28 -1.18 18.07
C VAL A 342 10.37 -0.01 17.70
N PHE A 343 9.26 -0.30 17.01
CA PHE A 343 8.33 0.74 16.56
C PHE A 343 6.89 0.22 16.57
N SER A 344 5.97 1.05 17.09
CA SER A 344 4.54 0.80 17.09
C SER A 344 3.76 2.11 17.18
N PHE A 345 2.66 2.21 16.43
CA PHE A 345 1.65 3.26 16.66
C PHE A 345 0.53 2.82 17.61
N SER A 346 0.51 1.58 18.03
CA SER A 346 -0.44 1.07 19.01
C SER A 346 -0.04 1.50 20.43
N ASP A 347 -1.01 1.60 21.34
CA ASP A 347 -0.72 1.71 22.74
C ASP A 347 -0.23 0.36 23.33
N GLN A 348 0.21 0.36 24.56
CA GLN A 348 0.76 -0.84 25.22
C GLN A 348 -0.24 -2.01 25.31
N GLU A 349 -1.55 -1.71 25.23
CA GLU A 349 -2.62 -2.70 25.29
C GLU A 349 -3.24 -3.00 23.90
N GLY A 350 -2.88 -2.23 22.86
CA GLY A 350 -3.43 -2.33 21.51
C GLY A 350 -4.92 -2.04 21.43
N ARG A 351 -5.47 -1.29 22.40
CA ARG A 351 -6.93 -1.13 22.60
C ARG A 351 -7.43 0.29 22.41
N ASP A 352 -6.56 1.26 22.20
CA ASP A 352 -7.00 2.63 21.91
C ASP A 352 -7.65 2.72 20.54
N MET A 353 -8.42 3.80 20.28
CA MET A 353 -9.11 4.02 19.01
C MET A 353 -8.16 4.04 17.80
N ARG A 354 -6.90 4.43 18.01
CA ARG A 354 -5.90 4.53 16.96
C ARG A 354 -5.20 3.21 16.66
N SER A 355 -5.26 2.23 17.55
CA SER A 355 -4.67 0.90 17.34
C SER A 355 -5.34 0.12 16.21
N LYS A 356 -6.60 0.45 15.89
CA LYS A 356 -7.32 -0.11 14.73
C LYS A 356 -7.01 0.60 13.41
N ASN A 357 -6.34 1.76 13.45
CA ASN A 357 -5.95 2.47 12.24
C ASN A 357 -4.85 1.69 11.54
N ASP A 358 -5.17 1.15 10.37
CA ASP A 358 -4.28 0.38 9.51
C ASP A 358 -3.75 1.18 8.31
N GLN A 359 -3.90 2.50 8.33
CA GLN A 359 -3.49 3.41 7.25
C GLN A 359 -1.98 3.69 7.24
N HIS A 360 -1.17 2.76 7.75
CA HIS A 360 0.29 2.81 7.71
C HIS A 360 0.87 1.41 7.58
N ALA A 361 2.11 1.35 7.13
CA ALA A 361 2.91 0.14 7.08
C ALA A 361 4.33 0.45 7.55
N VAL A 362 5.01 -0.56 8.07
CA VAL A 362 6.42 -0.49 8.46
C VAL A 362 7.23 -1.43 7.56
N ARG A 363 8.40 -0.99 7.11
CA ARG A 363 9.31 -1.79 6.28
C ARG A 363 10.71 -1.73 6.84
N ILE A 364 11.34 -2.88 7.02
CA ILE A 364 12.77 -2.98 7.31
C ILE A 364 13.54 -2.64 6.03
N ILE A 365 14.45 -1.68 6.10
CA ILE A 365 15.32 -1.30 4.99
C ILE A 365 16.61 -2.11 5.05
N SER A 366 17.21 -2.20 6.24
CA SER A 366 18.40 -3.00 6.46
C SER A 366 18.64 -3.24 7.95
N MET A 367 19.31 -4.34 8.25
CA MET A 367 19.83 -4.66 9.58
C MET A 367 21.32 -4.96 9.49
N ASP A 368 22.12 -4.51 10.47
CA ASP A 368 23.53 -4.86 10.58
C ASP A 368 23.73 -6.07 11.51
N ASP A 369 24.98 -6.54 11.62
CA ASP A 369 25.33 -7.71 12.43
C ASP A 369 25.09 -7.50 13.94
N ASP A 370 25.03 -6.26 14.41
CA ASP A 370 24.76 -5.91 15.83
C ASP A 370 23.26 -5.72 16.12
N GLY A 371 22.41 -5.77 15.09
CA GLY A 371 20.96 -5.60 15.17
C GLY A 371 20.48 -4.16 15.08
N ASN A 372 21.34 -3.20 14.68
CA ASN A 372 20.86 -1.87 14.37
C ASN A 372 20.03 -1.89 13.09
N LEU A 373 18.93 -1.15 13.08
CA LEU A 373 17.93 -1.19 12.03
C LEU A 373 17.75 0.16 11.35
N ALA A 374 17.80 0.17 10.02
CA ALA A 374 17.17 1.23 9.23
C ALA A 374 15.79 0.74 8.80
N PHE A 375 14.76 1.57 9.00
CA PHE A 375 13.40 1.23 8.63
C PHE A 375 12.60 2.44 8.17
N ALA A 376 11.54 2.20 7.44
CA ALA A 376 10.62 3.22 6.96
C ALA A 376 9.20 2.96 7.49
N VAL A 377 8.48 4.04 7.76
CA VAL A 377 7.05 4.03 8.09
C VAL A 377 6.31 4.79 7.01
N TYR A 378 5.41 4.11 6.32
CA TYR A 378 4.65 4.67 5.20
C TYR A 378 3.22 4.97 5.59
N GLY A 379 2.64 5.98 4.96
CA GLY A 379 1.22 6.24 5.01
C GLY A 379 0.83 7.32 6.00
N TYR A 380 -0.28 7.14 6.70
CA TYR A 380 -0.80 8.09 7.67
C TYR A 380 -0.05 8.00 9.00
N MET A 381 0.54 9.11 9.43
CA MET A 381 1.22 9.18 10.72
C MET A 381 0.21 9.33 11.84
N ASN A 382 -0.01 8.22 12.54
CA ASN A 382 -1.11 8.04 13.47
C ASN A 382 -0.92 8.76 14.81
N ARG A 383 0.30 9.09 15.16
CA ARG A 383 0.69 9.85 16.36
C ARG A 383 2.11 10.39 16.24
N GLY A 384 2.55 11.18 17.20
CA GLY A 384 3.89 11.73 17.23
C GLY A 384 4.01 13.08 16.54
N TYR A 385 5.23 13.43 16.12
CA TYR A 385 5.52 14.75 15.53
C TYR A 385 4.76 15.00 14.22
N HIS A 386 4.58 13.98 13.41
CA HIS A 386 3.90 14.05 12.12
C HIS A 386 2.42 13.61 12.18
N GLU A 387 1.80 13.58 13.38
CA GLU A 387 0.40 13.16 13.49
C GLU A 387 -0.51 13.94 12.52
N GLY A 388 -1.27 13.21 11.72
CA GLY A 388 -2.17 13.78 10.71
C GLY A 388 -1.53 14.14 9.39
N GLU A 389 -0.24 13.86 9.20
CA GLU A 389 0.45 13.94 7.91
C GLU A 389 0.45 12.56 7.22
N VAL A 390 0.57 12.56 5.91
CA VAL A 390 0.82 11.37 5.09
C VAL A 390 2.19 11.50 4.45
N GLY A 391 2.93 10.40 4.42
CA GLY A 391 4.24 10.40 3.81
C GLY A 391 5.05 9.15 4.15
N VAL A 392 6.37 9.28 4.10
CA VAL A 392 7.33 8.25 4.51
C VAL A 392 8.31 8.83 5.51
N GLY A 393 8.31 8.28 6.71
CA GLY A 393 9.32 8.56 7.74
C GLY A 393 10.46 7.55 7.65
N ILE A 394 11.68 8.02 7.66
CA ILE A 394 12.92 7.21 7.62
C ILE A 394 13.54 7.24 9.01
N TYR A 395 13.74 6.08 9.59
CA TYR A 395 14.21 5.93 10.97
C TYR A 395 15.42 5.02 11.04
N TYR A 396 16.23 5.25 12.07
CA TYR A 396 17.34 4.39 12.46
C TYR A 396 17.26 4.04 13.94
N PHE A 397 17.23 2.74 14.24
CA PHE A 397 17.28 2.23 15.62
C PHE A 397 18.68 1.76 15.93
N SER A 398 19.23 2.20 17.08
CA SER A 398 20.51 1.77 17.59
C SER A 398 20.33 0.90 18.84
N VAL A 399 20.86 -0.32 18.80
CA VAL A 399 20.82 -1.27 19.92
C VAL A 399 21.63 -0.75 21.09
N ASP A 400 22.82 -0.18 20.85
CA ASP A 400 23.72 0.31 21.90
C ASP A 400 23.09 1.41 22.76
N THR A 401 22.35 2.31 22.16
CA THR A 401 21.70 3.44 22.83
C THR A 401 20.24 3.12 23.19
N ASN A 402 19.68 2.04 22.65
CA ASN A 402 18.25 1.70 22.71
C ASN A 402 17.38 2.89 22.33
N ALA A 403 17.68 3.54 21.22
CA ALA A 403 17.02 4.75 20.77
C ALA A 403 16.74 4.70 19.27
N ILE A 404 15.62 5.32 18.89
CA ILE A 404 15.23 5.56 17.50
C ILE A 404 15.57 7.01 17.16
N GLU A 405 16.15 7.22 15.98
CA GLU A 405 16.41 8.54 15.42
C GLU A 405 15.67 8.67 14.09
N GLU A 406 14.85 9.72 13.96
CA GLU A 406 14.25 10.07 12.68
C GLU A 406 15.29 10.75 11.80
N LYS A 407 15.50 10.22 10.58
CA LYS A 407 16.52 10.72 9.65
C LYS A 407 15.93 11.67 8.63
N ALA A 408 14.74 11.38 8.13
CA ALA A 408 14.04 12.20 7.15
C ALA A 408 12.53 11.91 7.15
N PHE A 409 11.75 12.87 6.66
CA PHE A 409 10.35 12.70 6.36
C PHE A 409 10.05 13.20 4.94
N ILE A 410 9.38 12.38 4.12
CA ILE A 410 8.95 12.72 2.76
C ILE A 410 7.42 12.85 2.79
N PRO A 411 6.86 14.07 2.77
CA PRO A 411 5.40 14.28 2.80
C PRO A 411 4.75 13.92 1.47
N SER A 412 3.49 13.45 1.54
CA SER A 412 2.61 13.25 0.40
C SER A 412 1.25 13.89 0.65
N THR A 413 0.65 14.46 -0.37
CA THR A 413 -0.73 14.99 -0.32
C THR A 413 -1.78 13.99 -0.81
N LYS A 414 -1.37 12.77 -1.14
CA LYS A 414 -2.26 11.70 -1.59
C LYS A 414 -2.74 10.84 -0.42
N SER A 415 -3.77 10.01 -0.64
CA SER A 415 -4.21 9.08 0.40
C SER A 415 -3.07 8.16 0.83
N TYR A 416 -3.16 7.62 2.05
CA TYR A 416 -2.13 6.76 2.61
C TYR A 416 -1.75 5.58 1.69
N ALA A 417 -2.76 4.96 1.06
CA ALA A 417 -2.54 3.80 0.20
C ALA A 417 -1.84 4.17 -1.12
N ILE A 418 -2.21 5.30 -1.72
CA ILE A 418 -1.54 5.81 -2.92
C ILE A 418 -0.11 6.24 -2.57
N ALA A 419 0.09 6.95 -1.46
CA ALA A 419 1.42 7.35 -1.01
C ALA A 419 2.32 6.14 -0.71
N ALA A 420 1.77 5.07 -0.10
CA ALA A 420 2.51 3.84 0.15
C ALA A 420 2.92 3.14 -1.15
N ASP A 421 2.06 3.10 -2.17
CA ASP A 421 2.40 2.55 -3.48
C ASP A 421 3.44 3.42 -4.21
N GLU A 422 3.22 4.73 -4.27
CA GLU A 422 4.09 5.65 -5.02
C GLU A 422 5.49 5.80 -4.40
N LEU A 423 5.58 5.88 -3.06
CA LEU A 423 6.83 6.07 -2.33
C LEU A 423 7.40 4.75 -1.80
N GLY A 424 6.59 3.69 -1.71
CA GLY A 424 6.98 2.40 -1.15
C GLY A 424 7.69 1.48 -2.12
N LYS A 425 7.67 1.74 -3.44
CA LYS A 425 8.29 0.88 -4.45
C LYS A 425 9.80 0.76 -4.23
N MET A 426 10.47 1.86 -3.95
CA MET A 426 11.88 1.86 -3.58
C MET A 426 12.21 3.06 -2.69
N VAL A 427 12.48 2.78 -1.43
CA VAL A 427 13.13 3.68 -0.48
C VAL A 427 14.25 2.89 0.19
N TYR A 428 15.46 3.39 0.11
CA TYR A 428 16.62 2.78 0.73
C TYR A 428 17.47 3.84 1.45
N TYR A 429 17.74 3.65 2.72
CA TYR A 429 18.61 4.51 3.52
C TYR A 429 19.91 3.78 3.86
N ASN A 430 21.02 4.33 3.37
CA ASN A 430 22.36 3.89 3.71
C ASN A 430 22.86 4.71 4.91
N HIS A 431 22.88 4.09 6.08
CA HIS A 431 23.30 4.76 7.31
C HIS A 431 24.75 5.20 7.30
N ASP A 432 25.65 4.37 6.79
CA ASP A 432 27.09 4.63 6.79
C ASP A 432 27.49 5.86 5.94
N GLN A 433 26.69 6.12 4.91
CA GLN A 433 26.92 7.21 3.96
C GLN A 433 25.96 8.38 4.17
N SER A 434 24.99 8.28 5.11
CA SER A 434 23.89 9.22 5.27
C SER A 434 23.14 9.50 3.96
N MET A 435 23.00 8.47 3.11
CA MET A 435 22.47 8.59 1.77
C MET A 435 21.09 7.93 1.68
N LEU A 436 20.11 8.68 1.20
CA LEU A 436 18.75 8.22 0.96
C LEU A 436 18.48 8.10 -0.55
N TYR A 437 17.97 6.97 -0.98
CA TYR A 437 17.53 6.73 -2.36
C TYR A 437 16.03 6.55 -2.37
N VAL A 438 15.34 7.23 -3.28
CA VAL A 438 13.89 7.20 -3.40
C VAL A 438 13.50 7.14 -4.87
N LEU A 439 12.65 6.19 -5.23
CA LEU A 439 11.97 6.18 -6.51
C LEU A 439 10.53 6.65 -6.29
N ALA A 440 10.19 7.78 -6.87
CA ALA A 440 8.85 8.36 -6.78
C ALA A 440 8.42 8.88 -8.15
N ASP A 441 7.21 8.55 -8.58
CA ASP A 441 6.63 8.97 -9.86
C ASP A 441 7.58 8.79 -11.06
N GLY A 442 8.26 7.65 -11.13
CA GLY A 442 9.22 7.34 -12.17
C GLY A 442 10.51 8.16 -12.13
N THR A 443 10.76 8.90 -11.06
CA THR A 443 12.00 9.65 -10.85
C THR A 443 12.81 9.04 -9.72
N LEU A 444 14.07 8.74 -9.99
CA LEU A 444 15.00 8.21 -9.02
C LEU A 444 15.84 9.32 -8.43
N TYR A 445 15.72 9.52 -7.12
CA TYR A 445 16.44 10.52 -6.36
C TYR A 445 17.52 9.87 -5.49
N GLN A 446 18.64 10.56 -5.39
CA GLN A 446 19.69 10.34 -4.41
C GLN A 446 19.81 11.59 -3.54
N ILE A 447 19.71 11.45 -2.23
CA ILE A 447 19.62 12.54 -1.27
C ILE A 447 20.71 12.36 -0.22
N ASP A 448 21.63 13.31 -0.14
CA ASP A 448 22.64 13.39 0.92
C ASP A 448 22.00 14.11 2.12
N LEU A 449 21.70 13.35 3.19
CA LEU A 449 21.01 13.90 4.36
C LEU A 449 21.93 14.76 5.25
N ASP A 450 23.26 14.62 5.14
CA ASP A 450 24.21 15.45 5.89
C ASP A 450 24.35 16.85 5.30
N ASN A 451 24.23 16.96 3.97
CA ASN A 451 24.43 18.21 3.25
C ASN A 451 23.12 18.83 2.73
N ASP A 452 21.98 18.12 2.86
CA ASP A 452 20.68 18.50 2.30
C ASP A 452 20.77 18.74 0.79
N GLU A 453 21.46 17.82 0.07
CA GLU A 453 21.64 17.89 -1.36
C GLU A 453 20.87 16.77 -2.07
N GLN A 454 20.00 17.14 -3.00
CA GLN A 454 19.23 16.20 -3.81
C GLN A 454 19.78 16.15 -5.24
N THR A 455 20.01 14.93 -5.71
CA THR A 455 20.43 14.64 -7.10
C THR A 455 19.39 13.74 -7.76
N THR A 456 18.95 14.06 -8.95
CA THR A 456 18.12 13.19 -9.78
C THR A 456 19.03 12.28 -10.60
N LEU A 457 18.90 10.97 -10.42
CA LEU A 457 19.68 9.96 -11.15
C LEU A 457 19.00 9.55 -12.46
N ALA A 458 17.65 9.49 -12.49
CA ALA A 458 16.88 9.19 -13.67
C ALA A 458 15.47 9.79 -13.55
N GLU A 459 14.85 10.12 -14.68
CA GLU A 459 13.49 10.68 -14.76
C GLU A 459 12.66 9.96 -15.82
N GLY A 460 11.34 9.93 -15.62
CA GLY A 460 10.37 9.38 -16.57
C GLY A 460 10.45 7.86 -16.71
N LEU A 461 10.94 7.15 -15.68
CA LEU A 461 11.00 5.69 -15.67
C LEU A 461 9.59 5.11 -15.56
N THR A 462 9.24 4.25 -16.50
CA THR A 462 8.04 3.39 -16.40
C THR A 462 8.38 2.10 -15.65
N GLU A 463 7.38 1.32 -15.24
CA GLU A 463 7.55 0.05 -14.53
C GLU A 463 8.45 -0.95 -15.27
N GLU A 464 8.53 -0.86 -16.60
CA GLU A 464 9.37 -1.72 -17.42
C GLU A 464 10.83 -1.24 -17.54
N GLN A 465 11.15 -0.07 -16.99
CA GLN A 465 12.46 0.59 -17.16
C GLN A 465 13.32 0.58 -15.89
N TYR A 466 12.82 -0.03 -14.82
CA TYR A 466 13.59 -0.27 -13.61
C TYR A 466 13.28 -1.64 -13.01
N ALA A 467 14.15 -2.12 -12.17
CA ALA A 467 13.96 -3.31 -11.36
C ALA A 467 14.66 -3.14 -10.00
N VAL A 468 14.06 -3.64 -8.94
CA VAL A 468 14.60 -3.63 -7.58
C VAL A 468 14.69 -5.08 -7.10
N SER A 469 15.73 -5.44 -6.36
CA SER A 469 15.83 -6.77 -5.73
C SER A 469 14.83 -6.91 -4.58
N ASP A 470 14.43 -8.14 -4.27
CA ASP A 470 13.46 -8.43 -3.20
C ASP A 470 13.92 -7.88 -1.84
N ASP A 471 15.22 -7.89 -1.57
CA ASP A 471 15.83 -7.33 -0.37
C ASP A 471 16.04 -5.80 -0.43
N GLY A 472 15.69 -5.15 -1.54
CA GLY A 472 15.80 -3.71 -1.74
C GLY A 472 17.23 -3.15 -1.84
N HIS A 473 18.26 -4.00 -1.85
CA HIS A 473 19.66 -3.55 -1.88
C HIS A 473 20.22 -3.27 -3.26
N LEU A 474 19.63 -3.85 -4.29
CA LEU A 474 20.06 -3.69 -5.67
C LEU A 474 18.99 -3.02 -6.49
N MET A 475 19.39 -2.11 -7.35
CA MET A 475 18.49 -1.44 -8.29
C MET A 475 19.13 -1.40 -9.67
N ALA A 476 18.33 -1.61 -10.71
CA ALA A 476 18.69 -1.40 -12.09
C ALA A 476 17.68 -0.46 -12.75
N TYR A 477 18.15 0.47 -13.58
CA TYR A 477 17.29 1.40 -14.30
C TYR A 477 17.85 1.76 -15.67
N GLN A 478 16.96 2.12 -16.60
CA GLN A 478 17.35 2.59 -17.91
C GLN A 478 17.94 3.99 -17.85
N THR A 479 19.01 4.19 -18.60
CA THR A 479 19.66 5.49 -18.77
C THR A 479 19.35 6.04 -20.15
N THR A 480 18.96 7.30 -20.22
CA THR A 480 18.77 8.03 -21.48
C THR A 480 20.10 8.70 -21.86
N GLY A 481 20.80 8.17 -22.88
CA GLY A 481 22.00 8.79 -23.44
C GLY A 481 23.32 8.13 -23.03
N SER A 482 24.34 8.25 -23.89
CA SER A 482 25.71 7.71 -23.71
C SER A 482 26.42 8.30 -22.48
N PRO A 483 27.22 7.51 -21.74
CA PRO A 483 27.96 7.96 -20.57
C PRO A 483 29.26 8.76 -20.91
N GLU A 484 29.23 9.63 -21.89
CA GLU A 484 30.41 10.46 -22.28
C GLU A 484 30.41 11.91 -21.79
N ASP A 485 29.66 12.31 -20.77
CA ASP A 485 29.73 13.68 -20.19
C ASP A 485 29.84 13.73 -18.65
N GLY A 486 30.62 12.84 -18.07
CA GLY A 486 31.13 12.99 -16.70
C GLY A 486 32.46 13.76 -16.71
N GLU A 487 32.39 15.06 -16.73
CA GLU A 487 33.35 16.11 -16.34
C GLU A 487 33.29 17.32 -17.31
N LYS A 488 32.37 18.21 -17.08
CA LYS A 488 32.55 19.63 -17.47
C LYS A 488 31.93 20.56 -16.44
N ASP A 489 32.89 21.32 -15.86
CA ASP A 489 32.77 22.55 -15.09
C ASP A 489 31.42 23.31 -15.17
N ALA A 490 30.92 23.66 -13.99
CA ALA A 490 29.96 24.73 -13.77
C ALA A 490 30.54 26.05 -14.29
N GLY A 491 30.04 26.49 -15.43
CA GLY A 491 30.30 27.80 -15.99
C GLY A 491 29.00 28.46 -16.41
N GLU A 492 28.70 29.56 -15.70
CA GLU A 492 27.61 30.50 -15.98
C GLU A 492 27.35 30.71 -17.49
N ASN A 493 26.10 30.59 -17.91
CA ASN A 493 25.62 31.42 -19.02
C ASN A 493 24.13 31.76 -18.90
N THR A 494 23.91 33.02 -18.59
CA THR A 494 22.65 33.75 -18.78
C THR A 494 22.38 33.97 -20.26
N GLY A 495 21.17 33.61 -20.74
CA GLY A 495 20.71 34.00 -22.06
C GLY A 495 19.33 33.42 -22.42
N ASP A 496 18.32 34.28 -22.23
CA ASP A 496 17.02 34.18 -22.88
C ASP A 496 17.16 33.88 -24.37
N ASP A 497 16.46 32.82 -24.84
CA ASP A 497 15.77 32.91 -26.13
C ASP A 497 14.71 31.79 -26.29
N ALA A 498 13.62 32.16 -26.88
CA ALA A 498 12.33 31.50 -27.01
C ALA A 498 12.36 30.11 -27.66
N ALA A 499 11.55 29.25 -27.09
CA ALA A 499 11.17 27.94 -27.66
C ALA A 499 10.25 28.15 -28.89
N GLU A 500 10.65 27.71 -30.06
CA GLU A 500 9.76 27.36 -31.16
C GLU A 500 9.54 25.85 -31.23
N ASN A 501 8.26 25.50 -31.20
CA ASN A 501 7.74 24.16 -31.41
C ASN A 501 8.27 23.51 -32.70
N ASN A 502 8.86 22.33 -32.59
CA ASN A 502 8.89 21.38 -33.71
C ASN A 502 8.30 20.05 -33.19
N ALA A 503 6.99 19.88 -33.47
CA ALA A 503 6.36 18.58 -33.50
C ALA A 503 6.79 17.86 -34.77
N ASP A 504 7.82 17.08 -34.72
CA ASP A 504 8.08 16.01 -35.69
C ASP A 504 8.76 14.86 -34.92
N GLY A 505 7.99 13.80 -34.68
CA GLY A 505 8.41 12.62 -33.94
C GLY A 505 9.43 11.83 -34.74
N SER A 506 10.68 12.11 -34.53
CA SER A 506 11.77 11.19 -34.71
C SER A 506 12.57 11.16 -33.42
N ALA A 507 12.23 10.22 -32.53
CA ALA A 507 13.06 9.90 -31.39
C ALA A 507 14.46 9.55 -31.90
N ASP A 508 15.46 10.28 -31.43
CA ASP A 508 16.87 9.98 -31.64
C ASP A 508 17.11 8.57 -31.09
N THR A 509 17.41 7.63 -31.97
CA THR A 509 17.69 6.21 -31.67
C THR A 509 19.14 6.03 -31.17
N ALA A 510 19.51 6.71 -30.10
CA ALA A 510 20.66 6.32 -29.31
C ALA A 510 20.18 5.21 -28.37
N GLY A 511 20.78 4.03 -28.42
CA GLY A 511 20.39 2.88 -27.62
C GLY A 511 20.40 3.25 -26.13
N SER A 512 19.29 2.98 -25.44
CA SER A 512 19.21 3.13 -23.98
C SER A 512 20.09 2.07 -23.32
N GLY A 513 20.96 2.50 -22.40
CA GLY A 513 21.74 1.61 -21.55
C GLY A 513 21.03 1.30 -20.24
N LEU A 514 21.64 0.46 -19.41
CA LEU A 514 21.23 0.19 -18.04
C LEU A 514 22.32 0.62 -17.06
N CYS A 515 21.91 1.19 -15.94
CA CYS A 515 22.76 1.36 -14.77
C CYS A 515 22.27 0.40 -13.68
N VAL A 516 23.19 -0.40 -13.14
CA VAL A 516 22.92 -1.30 -12.01
C VAL A 516 23.69 -0.77 -10.81
N MET A 517 23.00 -0.59 -9.70
CA MET A 517 23.51 0.04 -8.48
C MET A 517 23.32 -0.88 -7.28
N ASN A 518 24.36 -1.01 -6.48
CA ASN A 518 24.26 -1.57 -5.14
C ASN A 518 24.09 -0.42 -4.14
N LEU A 519 22.93 -0.29 -3.57
CA LEU A 519 22.53 0.82 -2.67
C LEU A 519 23.25 0.76 -1.33
N ARG A 520 23.74 -0.45 -0.93
CA ARG A 520 24.50 -0.64 0.31
C ARG A 520 25.93 -0.14 0.18
N SER A 521 26.62 -0.48 -0.93
CA SER A 521 28.01 -0.07 -1.14
C SER A 521 28.14 1.25 -1.92
N GLY A 522 27.13 1.63 -2.70
CA GLY A 522 27.18 2.72 -3.67
C GLY A 522 27.87 2.36 -4.98
N ASP A 523 28.29 1.09 -5.15
CA ASP A 523 28.95 0.64 -6.38
C ASP A 523 27.95 0.57 -7.54
N THR A 524 28.38 1.00 -8.72
CA THR A 524 27.58 0.99 -9.93
C THR A 524 28.32 0.36 -11.11
N TYR A 525 27.59 -0.26 -12.03
CA TYR A 525 28.11 -0.62 -13.36
C TYR A 525 27.05 -0.37 -14.43
N THR A 526 27.50 -0.23 -15.67
CA THR A 526 26.62 0.04 -16.81
C THR A 526 26.63 -1.11 -17.81
N ILE A 527 25.50 -1.25 -18.52
CA ILE A 527 25.33 -2.17 -19.65
C ILE A 527 24.85 -1.33 -20.82
N ASP A 528 25.66 -1.22 -21.86
CA ASP A 528 25.32 -0.45 -23.04
C ASP A 528 24.52 -1.31 -24.03
N ALA A 529 23.49 -0.76 -24.66
CA ALA A 529 22.82 -1.37 -25.78
C ALA A 529 23.67 -1.27 -27.05
N ALA A 530 23.67 -2.31 -27.89
CA ALA A 530 24.32 -2.23 -29.20
C ALA A 530 23.48 -1.33 -30.15
N GLU A 531 24.11 -0.87 -31.24
CA GLU A 531 23.44 -0.02 -32.24
C GLU A 531 22.21 -0.74 -32.83
N GLY A 532 21.03 -0.09 -32.71
CA GLY A 532 19.74 -0.66 -33.14
C GLY A 532 19.13 -1.67 -32.19
N GLU A 533 19.65 -1.77 -30.96
CA GLU A 533 19.13 -2.61 -29.90
C GLU A 533 18.68 -1.76 -28.69
N SER A 534 17.82 -2.34 -27.87
CA SER A 534 17.47 -1.84 -26.55
C SER A 534 17.75 -2.92 -25.49
N VAL A 535 18.02 -2.48 -24.27
CA VAL A 535 18.18 -3.34 -23.11
C VAL A 535 17.12 -3.00 -22.08
N ARG A 536 16.50 -4.03 -21.49
CA ARG A 536 15.41 -3.88 -20.54
C ARG A 536 15.76 -4.59 -19.23
N PRO A 537 15.66 -3.92 -18.07
CA PRO A 537 15.82 -4.57 -16.78
C PRO A 537 14.61 -5.48 -16.53
N LEU A 538 14.84 -6.67 -16.00
CA LEU A 538 13.78 -7.65 -15.78
C LEU A 538 13.65 -8.06 -14.30
N GLY A 539 14.73 -7.96 -13.52
CA GLY A 539 14.71 -8.28 -12.09
C GLY A 539 16.04 -8.80 -11.60
N PHE A 540 16.02 -9.37 -10.41
CA PHE A 540 17.17 -9.98 -9.77
C PHE A 540 16.82 -11.39 -9.32
N ILE A 541 17.76 -12.32 -9.48
CA ILE A 541 17.65 -13.70 -9.00
C ILE A 541 18.87 -14.04 -8.15
N ASN A 542 18.68 -14.29 -6.86
CA ASN A 542 19.77 -14.56 -5.91
C ASN A 542 20.89 -13.50 -5.91
N GLY A 543 20.54 -12.22 -6.09
CA GLY A 543 21.49 -11.11 -6.18
C GLY A 543 22.16 -10.91 -7.53
N ASP A 544 21.88 -11.78 -8.52
CA ASP A 544 22.33 -11.61 -9.89
C ASP A 544 21.30 -10.85 -10.72
N PHE A 545 21.74 -9.93 -11.55
CA PHE A 545 20.87 -9.07 -12.36
C PHE A 545 20.44 -9.77 -13.64
N VAL A 546 19.12 -9.76 -13.93
CA VAL A 546 18.49 -10.31 -15.13
C VAL A 546 18.02 -9.18 -16.04
N PHE A 547 18.42 -9.22 -17.31
CA PHE A 547 17.96 -8.25 -18.30
C PHE A 547 17.77 -8.90 -19.67
N GLY A 548 16.92 -8.26 -20.47
CA GLY A 548 16.63 -8.69 -21.83
C GLY A 548 17.25 -7.78 -22.89
N LYS A 549 17.55 -8.34 -24.06
CA LYS A 549 17.99 -7.60 -25.25
C LYS A 549 16.95 -7.72 -26.33
N ALA A 550 16.49 -6.58 -26.84
CA ALA A 550 15.53 -6.48 -27.93
C ALA A 550 16.12 -5.69 -29.09
N ARG A 551 15.67 -5.96 -30.31
CA ARG A 551 16.00 -5.14 -31.47
C ARG A 551 14.85 -4.17 -31.74
N LEU A 552 15.15 -2.91 -31.92
CA LEU A 552 14.17 -1.87 -32.29
C LEU A 552 13.42 -2.24 -33.59
N ALA A 553 14.05 -2.98 -34.49
CA ALA A 553 13.43 -3.45 -35.74
C ALA A 553 12.39 -4.58 -35.54
N ASP A 554 12.38 -5.22 -34.37
CA ASP A 554 11.46 -6.32 -34.04
C ASP A 554 10.27 -5.83 -33.19
N GLU A 555 10.24 -4.57 -32.84
CA GLU A 555 9.06 -3.96 -32.16
C GLU A 555 7.80 -4.22 -33.01
N GLY A 556 6.70 -4.49 -32.32
CA GLY A 556 5.47 -4.86 -32.99
C GLY A 556 4.29 -4.89 -32.03
N VAL A 557 3.24 -5.56 -32.45
CA VAL A 557 2.01 -5.65 -31.64
C VAL A 557 1.62 -7.11 -31.44
N THR A 558 0.95 -7.39 -30.34
CA THR A 558 0.28 -8.67 -30.14
C THR A 558 -0.97 -8.77 -31.01
N ALA A 559 -1.55 -9.97 -31.11
CA ALA A 559 -2.85 -10.15 -31.75
C ALA A 559 -3.98 -9.32 -31.09
N ALA A 560 -3.82 -8.91 -29.84
CA ALA A 560 -4.74 -8.04 -29.12
C ALA A 560 -4.48 -6.54 -29.39
N GLY A 561 -3.41 -6.20 -30.12
CA GLY A 561 -3.04 -4.81 -30.44
C GLY A 561 -2.16 -4.14 -29.39
N GLU A 562 -1.64 -4.88 -28.41
CA GLU A 562 -0.68 -4.38 -27.42
C GLU A 562 0.71 -4.25 -28.06
N GLU A 563 1.36 -3.12 -27.81
CA GLU A 563 2.75 -2.91 -28.23
C GLU A 563 3.67 -3.84 -27.43
N VAL A 564 4.57 -4.51 -28.14
CA VAL A 564 5.58 -5.39 -27.53
C VAL A 564 6.95 -5.11 -28.11
N SER A 565 7.95 -5.15 -27.22
CA SER A 565 9.37 -5.13 -27.56
C SER A 565 9.96 -6.51 -27.28
N PRO A 566 9.91 -7.43 -28.28
CA PRO A 566 10.25 -8.82 -28.09
C PRO A 566 11.77 -9.00 -27.94
N MET A 567 12.19 -9.58 -26.82
CA MET A 567 13.59 -9.82 -26.49
C MET A 567 14.07 -11.12 -27.14
N TYR A 568 15.17 -11.05 -27.86
CA TYR A 568 15.80 -12.20 -28.51
C TYR A 568 16.77 -12.96 -27.59
N GLU A 569 17.23 -12.28 -26.52
CA GLU A 569 18.18 -12.85 -25.54
C GLU A 569 17.86 -12.36 -24.14
N ILE A 570 17.94 -13.25 -23.16
CA ILE A 570 17.93 -12.95 -21.74
C ILE A 570 19.32 -13.23 -21.19
N GLU A 571 19.93 -12.29 -20.48
CA GLU A 571 21.25 -12.41 -19.89
C GLU A 571 21.20 -12.22 -18.38
N ILE A 572 21.98 -13.03 -17.66
CA ILE A 572 22.13 -12.94 -16.21
C ILE A 572 23.56 -12.55 -15.91
N ARG A 573 23.76 -11.49 -15.09
CA ARG A 573 25.07 -11.00 -14.67
C ARG A 573 25.19 -10.92 -13.16
N ASN A 574 26.34 -11.30 -12.64
CA ASN A 574 26.64 -11.15 -11.24
C ASN A 574 27.04 -9.72 -10.87
N SER A 575 27.26 -9.48 -9.58
CA SER A 575 27.69 -8.19 -9.02
C SER A 575 29.00 -7.63 -9.60
N ASP A 576 29.89 -8.51 -10.12
CA ASP A 576 31.12 -8.11 -10.81
C ASP A 576 30.91 -7.76 -12.30
N ASN A 577 29.67 -7.62 -12.75
CA ASN A 577 29.29 -7.41 -14.17
C ASN A 577 29.78 -8.52 -15.12
N LYS A 578 29.88 -9.77 -14.62
CA LYS A 578 30.23 -10.93 -15.44
C LYS A 578 28.99 -11.72 -15.80
N THR A 579 28.93 -12.15 -17.06
CA THR A 579 27.85 -13.01 -17.54
C THR A 579 27.94 -14.39 -16.89
N GLU A 580 26.88 -14.77 -16.16
CA GLU A 580 26.70 -16.09 -15.58
C GLU A 580 25.90 -17.02 -16.50
N ALA A 581 24.88 -16.47 -17.18
CA ALA A 581 24.05 -17.22 -18.12
C ALA A 581 23.53 -16.35 -19.27
N GLN A 582 23.27 -16.99 -20.41
CA GLN A 582 22.60 -16.38 -21.56
C GLN A 582 21.62 -17.37 -22.16
N TYR A 583 20.42 -16.92 -22.46
CA TYR A 583 19.34 -17.72 -23.06
C TYR A 583 18.80 -17.01 -24.29
N SER A 584 18.88 -17.66 -25.45
CA SER A 584 18.33 -17.18 -26.70
C SER A 584 17.55 -18.27 -27.40
N PHE A 585 16.36 -17.93 -27.90
CA PHE A 585 15.48 -18.81 -28.64
C PHE A 585 15.25 -18.30 -30.08
N GLU A 586 16.04 -17.33 -30.52
CA GLU A 586 15.91 -16.67 -31.82
C GLU A 586 16.03 -17.65 -32.98
N ASP A 587 16.94 -18.64 -32.90
CA ASP A 587 17.07 -19.69 -33.92
C ASP A 587 15.79 -20.50 -34.15
N GLN A 588 14.87 -20.47 -33.17
CA GLN A 588 13.56 -21.10 -33.23
C GLN A 588 12.44 -20.13 -33.64
N GLY A 589 12.76 -18.84 -33.82
CA GLY A 589 11.80 -17.78 -34.09
C GLY A 589 10.94 -17.45 -32.86
N ILE A 590 11.45 -17.72 -31.65
CA ILE A 590 10.78 -17.49 -30.38
C ILE A 590 11.47 -16.32 -29.68
N TYR A 591 10.68 -15.45 -29.09
CA TYR A 591 11.12 -14.28 -28.35
C TYR A 591 10.50 -14.28 -26.94
N THR A 592 11.12 -13.57 -26.01
CA THR A 592 10.59 -13.35 -24.66
C THR A 592 10.00 -11.95 -24.57
N THR A 593 8.80 -11.82 -24.02
CA THR A 593 8.17 -10.51 -23.80
C THR A 593 8.31 -10.04 -22.37
N ASP A 594 8.28 -10.97 -21.42
CA ASP A 594 8.34 -10.71 -20.01
C ASP A 594 8.83 -11.94 -19.24
N ILE A 595 9.22 -11.74 -17.97
CA ILE A 595 9.62 -12.82 -17.06
C ILE A 595 8.88 -12.72 -15.75
N LEU A 596 8.71 -13.85 -15.08
CA LEU A 596 8.31 -13.94 -13.69
C LEU A 596 9.44 -14.62 -12.92
N ILE A 597 9.89 -13.97 -11.85
CA ILE A 597 10.87 -14.51 -10.91
C ILE A 597 10.14 -14.96 -9.65
N ASP A 598 10.30 -16.22 -9.29
CA ASP A 598 9.75 -16.80 -8.06
C ASP A 598 10.85 -17.63 -7.38
N GLY A 599 11.49 -17.03 -6.38
CA GLY A 599 12.64 -17.62 -5.70
C GLY A 599 13.76 -18.01 -6.67
N ASN A 600 13.98 -19.31 -6.88
CA ASN A 600 15.00 -19.84 -7.81
C ASN A 600 14.46 -20.14 -9.22
N LEU A 601 13.19 -19.85 -9.49
CA LEU A 601 12.53 -20.14 -10.74
C LEU A 601 12.37 -18.86 -11.57
N LEU A 602 12.86 -18.91 -12.80
CA LEU A 602 12.65 -17.89 -13.81
C LEU A 602 11.69 -18.45 -14.85
N THR A 603 10.50 -17.86 -14.95
CA THR A 603 9.50 -18.21 -15.96
C THR A 603 9.54 -17.20 -17.08
N LEU A 604 9.81 -17.64 -18.33
CA LEU A 604 9.84 -16.77 -19.50
C LEU A 604 8.47 -16.80 -20.20
N ASN A 605 7.83 -15.66 -20.35
CA ASN A 605 6.67 -15.46 -21.21
C ASN A 605 7.12 -15.26 -22.63
N ARG A 606 6.75 -16.17 -23.53
CA ARG A 606 7.31 -16.22 -24.88
C ARG A 606 6.26 -16.01 -25.95
N VAL A 607 6.74 -15.45 -27.07
CA VAL A 607 5.92 -15.17 -28.26
C VAL A 607 6.61 -15.68 -29.53
N VAL A 608 5.81 -15.92 -30.57
CA VAL A 608 6.27 -16.20 -31.92
C VAL A 608 5.68 -15.16 -32.87
N LYS A 609 6.47 -14.71 -33.83
CA LYS A 609 6.01 -13.79 -34.87
C LYS A 609 5.17 -14.53 -35.92
N ASP A 610 3.94 -14.10 -36.12
CA ASP A 610 3.05 -14.62 -37.17
C ASP A 610 2.52 -13.45 -38.02
N GLY A 611 3.09 -13.28 -39.21
CA GLY A 611 2.83 -12.09 -40.01
C GLY A 611 3.37 -10.82 -39.38
N ASP A 612 2.51 -9.87 -39.14
CA ASP A 612 2.84 -8.57 -38.52
C ASP A 612 2.56 -8.53 -36.98
N ALA A 613 2.07 -9.62 -36.41
CA ALA A 613 1.70 -9.72 -35.01
C ALA A 613 2.52 -10.80 -34.26
N TYR A 614 2.59 -10.64 -32.92
CA TYR A 614 3.18 -11.62 -32.01
C TYR A 614 2.08 -12.38 -31.28
N ASN A 615 2.19 -13.72 -31.30
CA ASN A 615 1.27 -14.62 -30.61
C ASN A 615 1.97 -15.32 -29.45
N SER A 616 1.30 -15.42 -28.30
CA SER A 616 1.81 -16.16 -27.15
C SER A 616 2.09 -17.61 -27.49
N THR A 617 3.16 -18.16 -26.92
CA THR A 617 3.52 -19.58 -27.05
C THR A 617 3.79 -20.17 -25.66
N SER A 618 4.19 -21.44 -25.60
CA SER A 618 4.47 -22.08 -24.30
C SER A 618 5.57 -21.36 -23.54
N GLN A 619 5.37 -21.20 -22.23
CA GLN A 619 6.38 -20.68 -21.31
C GLN A 619 7.62 -21.59 -21.27
N GLU A 620 8.76 -21.03 -20.90
CA GLU A 620 9.98 -21.75 -20.56
C GLU A 620 10.31 -21.49 -19.10
N TYR A 621 10.82 -22.54 -18.44
CA TYR A 621 11.16 -22.50 -17.03
C TYR A 621 12.66 -22.74 -16.87
N ILE A 622 13.35 -21.81 -16.22
CA ILE A 622 14.78 -21.88 -15.93
C ILE A 622 14.92 -21.90 -14.42
N THR A 623 15.58 -22.92 -13.90
CA THR A 623 15.86 -23.04 -12.47
C THR A 623 17.32 -22.80 -12.19
N ASN A 624 17.62 -22.00 -11.18
CA ASN A 624 18.96 -21.92 -10.64
C ASN A 624 19.22 -23.13 -9.74
N ASN A 625 20.22 -23.96 -10.11
CA ASN A 625 20.61 -25.14 -9.33
C ASN A 625 21.66 -24.83 -8.25
N GLN A 626 21.93 -23.58 -7.94
CA GLN A 626 22.75 -23.26 -6.78
C GLN A 626 22.01 -23.69 -5.52
N GLU A 627 22.65 -24.47 -4.66
CA GLU A 627 22.11 -24.73 -3.34
C GLU A 627 21.89 -23.40 -2.63
N ARG A 628 20.64 -23.07 -2.36
CA ARG A 628 20.30 -21.96 -1.48
C ARG A 628 21.00 -22.25 -0.16
N LYS A 629 21.73 -21.28 0.39
CA LYS A 629 22.20 -21.37 1.77
C LYS A 629 20.92 -21.60 2.61
N GLU A 630 20.76 -22.78 3.18
CA GLU A 630 19.67 -23.02 4.10
C GLU A 630 19.83 -22.01 5.25
N THR A 631 18.92 -21.07 5.33
CA THR A 631 18.84 -20.17 6.48
C THR A 631 18.32 -20.98 7.65
N SER A 632 18.92 -20.84 8.82
CA SER A 632 18.43 -21.50 10.03
C SER A 632 17.15 -20.87 10.56
N VAL A 633 16.78 -19.69 10.04
CA VAL A 633 15.55 -18.99 10.37
C VAL A 633 14.63 -18.97 9.17
N SER A 634 13.38 -19.39 9.33
CA SER A 634 12.38 -19.43 8.25
C SER A 634 10.95 -19.31 8.79
N LEU A 635 10.05 -18.81 7.93
CA LEU A 635 8.62 -18.86 8.22
C LEU A 635 8.09 -20.28 7.95
N GLU A 636 7.40 -20.83 8.91
CA GLU A 636 6.75 -22.14 8.80
C GLU A 636 5.28 -22.07 9.21
N THR A 637 4.47 -22.85 8.52
CA THR A 637 3.08 -23.07 8.89
C THR A 637 2.98 -24.23 9.88
N TYR A 638 2.19 -24.07 10.94
CA TYR A 638 1.85 -25.11 11.89
C TYR A 638 0.36 -25.13 12.19
N MET A 639 -0.15 -26.22 12.71
CA MET A 639 -1.58 -26.41 12.98
C MET A 639 -1.83 -26.80 14.43
N THR A 640 -2.93 -26.29 14.99
CA THR A 640 -3.45 -26.69 16.30
C THR A 640 -4.92 -27.09 16.19
N ASP A 641 -5.46 -27.72 17.23
CA ASP A 641 -6.85 -28.22 17.20
C ASP A 641 -7.90 -27.08 17.23
N VAL A 642 -7.56 -25.91 17.79
CA VAL A 642 -8.51 -24.80 18.00
C VAL A 642 -8.31 -23.66 17.01
N LYS A 643 -7.07 -23.26 16.79
CA LYS A 643 -6.73 -22.13 15.91
C LYS A 643 -6.45 -22.56 14.47
N GLU A 644 -6.35 -23.87 14.23
CA GLU A 644 -6.05 -24.48 12.94
C GLU A 644 -4.71 -23.99 12.37
N THR A 645 -4.66 -23.55 11.12
CA THR A 645 -3.42 -23.08 10.46
C THR A 645 -2.93 -21.77 11.06
N GLN A 646 -1.65 -21.72 11.38
CA GLN A 646 -0.94 -20.60 11.99
C GLN A 646 0.47 -20.50 11.41
N VAL A 647 1.14 -19.37 11.65
CA VAL A 647 2.50 -19.06 11.17
C VAL A 647 3.44 -18.85 12.35
N ARG A 648 4.68 -19.33 12.24
CA ARG A 648 5.76 -19.02 13.17
C ARG A 648 7.07 -18.72 12.44
N LEU A 649 7.91 -17.93 13.07
CA LEU A 649 9.30 -17.78 12.70
C LEU A 649 10.12 -18.84 13.43
N THR A 650 10.58 -19.84 12.69
CA THR A 650 11.26 -21.02 13.21
C THR A 650 12.78 -20.82 13.15
N PHE A 651 13.47 -21.21 14.22
CA PHE A 651 14.92 -21.25 14.32
C PHE A 651 15.38 -22.72 14.30
N ALA A 652 16.29 -23.08 13.39
CA ALA A 652 16.69 -24.49 13.20
C ALA A 652 17.28 -25.16 14.47
N ASP A 653 17.99 -24.39 15.27
CA ASP A 653 18.56 -24.83 16.56
C ASP A 653 17.59 -24.59 17.75
N GLY A 654 16.39 -24.06 17.45
CA GLY A 654 15.41 -23.60 18.44
C GLY A 654 15.79 -22.28 19.08
N ILE A 655 14.99 -21.78 20.00
CA ILE A 655 15.27 -20.59 20.81
C ILE A 655 15.57 -20.97 22.23
N GLY A 656 16.68 -20.43 22.78
CA GLY A 656 17.25 -20.90 24.06
C GLY A 656 16.44 -20.55 25.29
N ASP A 657 15.63 -19.48 25.26
CA ASP A 657 14.81 -19.04 26.39
C ASP A 657 13.41 -18.65 25.91
N ALA A 658 12.41 -19.42 26.34
CA ALA A 658 11.02 -19.23 25.94
C ALA A 658 10.34 -17.97 26.55
N GLU A 659 11.04 -17.18 27.36
CA GLU A 659 10.52 -15.96 27.98
C GLU A 659 11.54 -14.82 27.84
N PRO A 660 11.71 -14.24 26.63
CA PRO A 660 12.60 -13.11 26.45
C PRO A 660 12.10 -11.90 27.24
N LYS A 661 13.04 -11.09 27.72
CA LYS A 661 12.73 -9.85 28.39
C LYS A 661 12.21 -8.83 27.38
N LEU A 662 10.96 -8.37 27.56
CA LEU A 662 10.39 -7.31 26.76
C LEU A 662 11.07 -5.97 27.05
N VAL A 663 11.58 -5.32 25.99
CA VAL A 663 12.24 -4.02 26.03
C VAL A 663 11.53 -3.06 25.08
N LYS A 664 11.54 -1.78 25.40
CA LYS A 664 11.10 -0.71 24.51
C LYS A 664 12.23 0.29 24.32
N PRO A 665 12.31 0.97 23.18
CA PRO A 665 13.26 2.08 23.01
C PRO A 665 13.08 3.12 24.09
N GLY A 666 14.20 3.53 24.67
CA GLY A 666 14.17 4.52 25.75
C GLY A 666 13.89 5.93 25.25
N GLN A 667 14.10 6.17 23.96
CA GLN A 667 13.96 7.49 23.34
C GLN A 667 13.66 7.35 21.84
N ILE A 668 12.80 8.25 21.35
CA ILE A 668 12.73 8.60 19.94
C ILE A 668 13.32 10.00 19.85
N ALA A 669 14.52 10.12 19.27
CA ALA A 669 15.18 11.39 19.07
C ALA A 669 14.80 11.91 17.68
N SER A 670 14.01 12.97 17.64
CA SER A 670 13.80 13.78 16.46
C SER A 670 14.56 15.08 16.66
N ARG A 671 15.69 15.23 15.98
CA ARG A 671 16.18 16.59 15.65
C ARG A 671 15.23 17.08 14.56
N GLU A 672 14.91 18.38 14.51
CA GLU A 672 14.03 18.92 13.45
C GLU A 672 14.14 18.01 12.22
N PRO A 673 13.12 17.15 11.94
CA PRO A 673 13.28 16.12 10.91
C PRO A 673 13.54 16.80 9.59
N LEU A 674 14.52 16.30 8.85
CA LEU A 674 14.76 16.81 7.52
C LEU A 674 13.52 16.49 6.67
N THR A 675 12.71 17.49 6.39
CA THR A 675 11.58 17.35 5.46
C THR A 675 12.11 17.40 4.05
N VAL A 676 12.09 16.27 3.38
CA VAL A 676 12.54 16.14 1.99
C VAL A 676 11.38 16.41 1.06
N THR A 677 11.45 17.48 0.30
CA THR A 677 10.48 17.77 -0.78
C THR A 677 11.06 17.29 -2.09
N LEU A 678 10.44 16.25 -2.67
CA LEU A 678 10.84 15.75 -3.98
C LEU A 678 10.47 16.77 -5.06
N SER A 679 11.43 17.20 -5.85
CA SER A 679 11.24 18.20 -6.90
C SER A 679 11.02 17.53 -8.24
N GLY A 680 9.79 17.61 -8.77
CA GLY A 680 9.48 17.17 -10.12
C GLY A 680 8.79 15.79 -10.13
N GLY A 681 8.16 15.48 -11.20
CA GLY A 681 7.38 14.30 -11.46
C GLY A 681 6.01 14.73 -11.96
N SER A 682 5.83 14.80 -13.27
CA SER A 682 4.51 14.72 -13.85
C SER A 682 4.27 13.25 -14.06
N SER A 683 3.59 12.60 -13.13
CA SER A 683 3.13 11.23 -13.38
C SER A 683 2.19 11.24 -14.59
N GLY A 684 2.39 10.28 -15.50
CA GLY A 684 1.41 9.95 -16.52
C GLY A 684 0.06 9.60 -15.91
N GLU A 685 -0.93 9.28 -16.72
CA GLU A 685 -2.21 8.77 -16.24
C GLU A 685 -1.98 7.47 -15.45
N LYS A 686 -2.56 7.38 -14.25
CA LYS A 686 -2.51 6.21 -13.38
C LYS A 686 -3.88 5.55 -13.29
N PHE A 687 -3.86 4.23 -13.08
CA PHE A 687 -5.05 3.41 -12.91
C PHE A 687 -5.01 2.72 -11.56
N TYR A 688 -5.93 3.08 -10.69
CA TYR A 688 -6.04 2.60 -9.32
C TYR A 688 -7.01 1.43 -9.26
N VAL A 689 -6.58 0.32 -8.70
CA VAL A 689 -7.42 -0.88 -8.51
C VAL A 689 -7.87 -0.93 -7.06
N TYR A 690 -9.18 -0.83 -6.85
CA TYR A 690 -9.79 -1.01 -5.54
C TYR A 690 -10.46 -2.39 -5.48
N GLY A 691 -10.08 -3.20 -4.51
CA GLY A 691 -10.64 -4.52 -4.23
C GLY A 691 -10.94 -4.68 -2.75
N MET A 692 -12.01 -5.37 -2.39
CA MET A 692 -12.42 -5.59 -0.99
C MET A 692 -12.48 -4.32 -0.13
N GLY A 693 -12.74 -3.17 -0.76
CA GLY A 693 -12.86 -1.87 -0.09
C GLY A 693 -11.56 -1.13 0.17
N GLU A 694 -10.44 -1.60 -0.32
CA GLU A 694 -9.11 -1.00 -0.17
C GLU A 694 -8.40 -0.88 -1.53
N LEU A 695 -7.41 0.02 -1.63
CA LEU A 695 -6.53 0.10 -2.81
C LEU A 695 -5.58 -1.09 -2.79
N VAL A 696 -5.61 -1.92 -3.83
CA VAL A 696 -4.79 -3.14 -3.91
C VAL A 696 -3.64 -3.04 -4.91
N ALA A 697 -3.71 -2.13 -5.89
CA ALA A 697 -2.63 -1.92 -6.85
C ALA A 697 -2.79 -0.60 -7.61
N VAL A 698 -1.68 -0.09 -8.15
CA VAL A 698 -1.62 1.08 -9.03
C VAL A 698 -0.82 0.70 -10.27
N TYR A 699 -1.32 1.04 -11.45
CA TYR A 699 -0.69 0.72 -12.73
C TYR A 699 -0.63 1.92 -13.65
N ASP A 700 0.39 1.95 -14.51
CA ASP A 700 0.51 2.92 -15.60
C ASP A 700 -0.32 2.50 -16.84
N LYS A 701 -0.72 1.22 -16.91
CA LYS A 701 -1.46 0.66 -18.05
C LYS A 701 -2.81 0.12 -17.61
N ALA A 702 -3.89 0.57 -18.26
CA ALA A 702 -5.25 0.14 -17.96
C ALA A 702 -5.46 -1.38 -18.08
N GLY A 703 -4.76 -2.05 -18.98
CA GLY A 703 -4.88 -3.50 -19.20
C GLY A 703 -4.52 -4.31 -17.96
N TYR A 704 -3.39 -4.02 -17.32
CA TYR A 704 -2.96 -4.69 -16.09
C TYR A 704 -3.91 -4.38 -14.93
N ALA A 705 -4.36 -3.11 -14.82
CA ALA A 705 -5.33 -2.72 -13.81
C ALA A 705 -6.64 -3.50 -13.93
N VAL A 706 -7.16 -3.67 -15.15
CA VAL A 706 -8.39 -4.44 -15.41
C VAL A 706 -8.21 -5.91 -15.07
N GLN A 707 -7.06 -6.51 -15.43
CA GLN A 707 -6.75 -7.90 -15.08
C GLN A 707 -6.73 -8.07 -13.56
N LYS A 708 -6.01 -7.21 -12.84
CA LYS A 708 -5.95 -7.26 -11.36
C LYS A 708 -7.32 -7.03 -10.73
N ALA A 709 -8.08 -6.06 -11.21
CA ALA A 709 -9.44 -5.80 -10.71
C ALA A 709 -10.37 -6.99 -10.93
N ASN A 710 -10.21 -7.73 -12.03
CA ASN A 710 -10.99 -8.95 -12.26
C ASN A 710 -10.62 -10.09 -11.28
N GLU A 711 -9.35 -10.22 -10.92
CA GLU A 711 -8.89 -11.21 -9.92
C GLU A 711 -9.48 -10.93 -8.53
N VAL A 712 -9.43 -9.66 -8.10
CA VAL A 712 -9.91 -9.26 -6.76
C VAL A 712 -11.38 -8.85 -6.73
N SER A 713 -12.14 -9.12 -7.79
CA SER A 713 -13.53 -8.68 -7.92
C SER A 713 -13.72 -7.17 -7.67
N GLY A 714 -12.74 -6.37 -8.06
CA GLY A 714 -12.62 -4.94 -7.77
C GLY A 714 -13.12 -4.02 -8.86
N VAL A 715 -12.69 -2.75 -8.79
CA VAL A 715 -12.95 -1.69 -9.76
C VAL A 715 -11.63 -1.02 -10.17
N VAL A 716 -11.60 -0.46 -11.39
CA VAL A 716 -10.49 0.37 -11.87
C VAL A 716 -10.94 1.80 -11.97
N ILE A 717 -10.17 2.69 -11.35
CA ILE A 717 -10.40 4.13 -11.31
C ILE A 717 -9.20 4.83 -11.94
N SER A 718 -9.43 5.82 -12.79
CA SER A 718 -8.34 6.66 -13.33
C SER A 718 -7.94 7.77 -12.35
N SER A 719 -6.82 8.45 -12.62
CA SER A 719 -6.30 9.54 -11.78
C SER A 719 -7.27 10.73 -11.66
N ASN A 720 -8.20 10.91 -12.60
CA ASN A 720 -9.27 11.90 -12.53
C ASN A 720 -10.57 11.35 -11.91
N GLN A 721 -10.50 10.24 -11.17
CA GLN A 721 -11.61 9.60 -10.44
C GLN A 721 -12.74 9.06 -11.32
N GLN A 722 -12.50 8.81 -12.59
CA GLN A 722 -13.47 8.16 -13.46
C GLN A 722 -13.39 6.64 -13.33
N TYR A 723 -14.55 5.97 -13.33
CA TYR A 723 -14.61 4.52 -13.43
C TYR A 723 -14.14 4.08 -14.82
N VAL A 724 -13.01 3.38 -14.87
CA VAL A 724 -12.47 2.79 -16.10
C VAL A 724 -13.08 1.41 -16.34
N TRP A 725 -13.20 0.64 -15.27
CA TRP A 725 -13.79 -0.70 -15.34
C TRP A 725 -14.41 -1.11 -14.00
N GLU A 726 -15.51 -1.84 -14.08
CA GLU A 726 -16.21 -2.42 -12.94
C GLU A 726 -16.81 -3.76 -13.34
N ARG A 727 -16.55 -4.81 -12.55
CA ARG A 727 -17.04 -6.15 -12.86
C ARG A 727 -18.57 -6.22 -12.84
N GLY A 728 -19.15 -6.64 -13.96
CA GLY A 728 -20.61 -6.85 -14.07
C GLY A 728 -21.47 -5.60 -14.11
N ASN A 729 -20.90 -4.42 -14.11
CA ASN A 729 -21.65 -3.18 -14.29
C ASN A 729 -21.96 -2.96 -15.78
N ARG A 730 -23.24 -3.01 -16.11
CA ARG A 730 -23.75 -2.77 -17.46
C ARG A 730 -24.05 -1.30 -17.77
N ASP A 731 -23.88 -0.42 -16.76
CA ASP A 731 -24.24 0.99 -16.85
C ASP A 731 -23.02 1.91 -17.00
N LEU A 732 -21.80 1.33 -17.14
CA LEU A 732 -20.60 2.11 -17.45
C LEU A 732 -20.79 2.85 -18.77
N VAL A 733 -20.90 4.16 -18.68
CA VAL A 733 -20.96 5.04 -19.85
C VAL A 733 -19.51 5.34 -20.26
N TYR A 734 -18.93 4.46 -21.04
CA TYR A 734 -17.72 4.81 -21.78
C TYR A 734 -18.12 5.78 -22.91
N SER A 735 -17.55 6.96 -22.95
CA SER A 735 -17.63 7.86 -24.09
C SER A 735 -16.66 7.37 -25.19
N THR A 736 -16.89 6.16 -25.71
CA THR A 736 -16.22 5.75 -26.93
C THR A 736 -16.83 6.55 -28.09
N ASP A 737 -15.98 7.09 -28.93
CA ASP A 737 -16.42 7.81 -30.11
C ASP A 737 -17.35 6.88 -30.92
N ALA A 738 -18.62 7.28 -31.05
CA ALA A 738 -19.63 6.47 -31.74
C ALA A 738 -19.24 6.11 -33.17
N ALA A 739 -18.26 6.79 -33.74
CA ALA A 739 -17.66 6.48 -35.04
C ALA A 739 -16.84 5.18 -35.02
N ALA A 740 -16.28 4.78 -33.88
CA ALA A 740 -15.44 3.57 -33.77
C ALA A 740 -16.20 2.27 -33.96
N PHE A 741 -17.52 2.26 -33.75
CA PHE A 741 -18.37 1.07 -33.87
C PHE A 741 -19.26 1.07 -35.13
N GLY A 742 -19.03 1.97 -36.07
CA GLY A 742 -19.82 2.02 -37.30
C GLY A 742 -21.33 2.22 -37.03
N LYS A 743 -21.70 2.97 -35.99
CA LYS A 743 -23.09 3.26 -35.63
C LYS A 743 -23.83 3.91 -36.80
N GLU A 744 -24.96 3.32 -37.23
CA GLU A 744 -25.78 3.87 -38.27
C GLU A 744 -26.58 5.08 -37.79
N SER A 745 -26.91 5.99 -38.71
CA SER A 745 -27.64 7.23 -38.35
C SER A 745 -29.02 6.89 -37.75
N GLY A 746 -29.21 7.29 -36.49
CA GLY A 746 -30.45 7.04 -35.75
C GLY A 746 -30.49 5.72 -34.95
N GLU A 747 -29.41 4.94 -34.99
CA GLU A 747 -29.30 3.72 -34.21
C GLU A 747 -28.96 4.04 -32.73
N THR A 748 -29.54 3.29 -31.79
CA THR A 748 -29.12 3.37 -30.38
C THR A 748 -27.78 2.66 -30.18
N SER A 749 -27.02 3.03 -29.17
CA SER A 749 -25.72 2.36 -28.89
C SER A 749 -25.90 0.88 -28.58
N LEU A 750 -27.01 0.51 -27.92
CA LEU A 750 -27.36 -0.89 -27.66
C LEU A 750 -27.61 -1.67 -28.97
N ALA A 751 -28.41 -1.11 -29.88
CA ALA A 751 -28.70 -1.76 -31.16
C ALA A 751 -27.44 -1.89 -32.03
N ALA A 752 -26.53 -0.92 -31.98
CA ALA A 752 -25.24 -1.03 -32.67
C ALA A 752 -24.37 -2.14 -32.07
N CYS A 753 -24.34 -2.30 -30.74
CA CYS A 753 -23.63 -3.38 -30.07
C CYS A 753 -24.22 -4.75 -30.41
N GLU A 754 -25.54 -4.90 -30.37
CA GLU A 754 -26.24 -6.13 -30.73
C GLU A 754 -25.94 -6.54 -32.19
N ARG A 755 -26.03 -5.60 -33.11
CA ARG A 755 -25.68 -5.83 -34.54
C ARG A 755 -24.23 -6.21 -34.72
N TYR A 756 -23.32 -5.58 -33.97
CA TYR A 756 -21.89 -5.85 -34.04
C TYR A 756 -21.54 -7.26 -33.55
N MET A 757 -22.22 -7.71 -32.49
CA MET A 757 -22.06 -9.04 -31.95
C MET A 757 -22.63 -10.14 -32.85
N GLU A 758 -23.80 -9.89 -33.45
CA GLU A 758 -24.34 -10.80 -34.48
C GLU A 758 -23.37 -10.98 -35.66
N GLN A 759 -22.69 -9.90 -36.05
CA GLN A 759 -21.68 -9.91 -37.10
C GLN A 759 -20.41 -10.64 -36.69
N TYR A 760 -19.99 -10.49 -35.44
CA TYR A 760 -18.85 -11.21 -34.88
C TYR A 760 -19.10 -12.70 -34.76
N GLU A 761 -20.26 -13.12 -34.21
CA GLU A 761 -20.68 -14.53 -34.20
C GLU A 761 -20.79 -15.14 -35.58
N ALA A 762 -21.17 -14.35 -36.58
CA ALA A 762 -21.20 -14.76 -37.97
C ALA A 762 -19.83 -14.72 -38.66
N HIS A 763 -18.75 -14.41 -37.94
CA HIS A 763 -17.37 -14.18 -38.49
C HIS A 763 -17.32 -13.11 -39.59
N GLN A 764 -18.18 -12.10 -39.50
CA GLN A 764 -18.27 -11.03 -40.49
C GLN A 764 -17.60 -9.71 -40.03
N VAL A 765 -17.12 -9.66 -38.80
CA VAL A 765 -16.47 -8.49 -38.22
C VAL A 765 -15.05 -8.85 -37.82
N ASP A 766 -14.11 -8.08 -38.33
CA ASP A 766 -12.71 -8.11 -37.90
C ASP A 766 -12.48 -7.15 -36.74
N LEU A 767 -12.05 -7.69 -35.61
CA LEU A 767 -11.70 -6.92 -34.41
C LEU A 767 -10.25 -6.42 -34.41
N THR A 768 -9.47 -6.69 -35.43
CA THR A 768 -8.06 -6.30 -35.60
C THR A 768 -7.86 -4.78 -35.70
N GLY A 769 -8.63 -3.96 -35.20
CA GLY A 769 -8.49 -2.51 -35.15
C GLY A 769 -9.16 -1.92 -33.91
N CYS A 770 -9.70 -2.79 -33.06
CA CYS A 770 -10.35 -2.35 -31.84
C CYS A 770 -9.34 -2.36 -30.69
N THR A 771 -9.32 -1.30 -29.91
CA THR A 771 -8.58 -1.31 -28.64
C THR A 771 -9.21 -2.31 -27.68
N LEU A 772 -8.45 -2.79 -26.68
CA LEU A 772 -8.96 -3.66 -25.63
C LEU A 772 -10.20 -3.07 -24.96
N ASP A 773 -10.20 -1.77 -24.72
CA ASP A 773 -11.34 -1.03 -24.15
C ASP A 773 -12.58 -1.09 -25.03
N GLN A 774 -12.42 -1.01 -26.33
CA GLN A 774 -13.52 -1.14 -27.27
C GLN A 774 -14.11 -2.55 -27.28
N VAL A 775 -13.28 -3.56 -27.17
CA VAL A 775 -13.72 -4.97 -27.08
C VAL A 775 -14.41 -5.23 -25.74
N LEU A 776 -13.83 -4.77 -24.63
CA LEU A 776 -14.41 -4.87 -23.29
C LEU A 776 -15.74 -4.11 -23.18
N TYR A 777 -15.83 -2.92 -23.78
CA TYR A 777 -17.08 -2.17 -23.85
C TYR A 777 -18.19 -2.96 -24.54
N VAL A 778 -17.87 -3.60 -25.67
CA VAL A 778 -18.82 -4.45 -26.40
C VAL A 778 -19.23 -5.67 -25.57
N ILE A 779 -18.28 -6.31 -24.89
CA ILE A 779 -18.51 -7.49 -24.05
C ILE A 779 -19.34 -7.11 -22.80
N ASN A 780 -19.04 -6.00 -22.14
CA ASN A 780 -19.70 -5.59 -20.88
C ASN A 780 -21.10 -4.98 -21.09
N ARG A 781 -21.45 -4.49 -22.26
CA ARG A 781 -22.72 -3.79 -22.52
C ARG A 781 -23.88 -4.63 -22.98
N GLY A 782 -23.88 -5.88 -22.79
CA GLY A 782 -25.10 -6.65 -23.03
C GLY A 782 -24.97 -7.75 -24.02
N CYS A 783 -23.76 -8.19 -24.26
CA CYS A 783 -23.62 -9.53 -24.78
C CYS A 783 -24.04 -10.47 -23.69
N PRO A 784 -25.05 -11.32 -23.90
CA PRO A 784 -25.24 -12.42 -22.99
C PRO A 784 -23.90 -13.14 -22.94
N VAL A 785 -23.37 -13.28 -21.75
CA VAL A 785 -22.24 -14.16 -21.51
C VAL A 785 -22.70 -15.54 -21.97
N ILE A 786 -22.11 -16.01 -23.05
CA ILE A 786 -22.31 -17.40 -23.48
C ILE A 786 -21.44 -18.26 -22.59
#